data_98fc8123f19e37c0a96636245c33cc53
#
_entry.id   98fc8123f19e37c0a96636245c33cc53
#
_cell.length_a   1.000
_cell.length_b   1.000
_cell.length_c   1.000
_cell.angle_alpha   90.00
_cell.angle_beta   90.00
_cell.angle_gamma   90.00
#
_symmetry.space_group_name_H-M   'P 1'
#
loop_
_entity.id
_entity.type
_entity.pdbx_description
1 polymer ?
#
loop_
_entity_poly.entity_id
_entity_poly.type
_entity_poly.pdbx_seq_one_letter_code
_entity_poly.pdbx_strand_id
1 'polypeptide(L)'
;MATPASDRPVVIVTGSSGFIGSALVKRLAKRFRVIGFDRDLPPHPPADAECVCIDLADDASVEAAFDRVRTGYGRKIASVIHLAAFFDLSGKPDPRYEAVTVRGTGRLLDALQAFDVEQFVFSSTMLVHQPTEPGRPIDETAPLDASLPYRESKVLTEALIREKRGKISAVFLRPAGIYDDGGHSAFLAQQIARIYEKRASARVYPGNLATGQPSLHLDDLMTAIARVIDRREDLPEVFPVLLGETDVMTYDEIQRDLGRLIHDEAWETLSIPKAAAKAGAWAETAVFDEDGFIRPWMVDISGDHYELDLTAARTHLGWSPKHSLRKSLPAIVAGLKADPFAWYQANRLNAARVADDKVEAAASRAHAMKPAEHSRMLADHARSMRGMHFDMLWVHWLTMGLGLWLATVPLIFGVFTQTEFSTAILAVTEDRNLWAPALRNALSGWNDVICGVLIMVFAGLSMSPRGGWAQWANAVIGIWLLGASILFWTPSAAIYSNDMLVGALVVALTILIPMMPGMSMEGMMDETDTPPGWSYCPSTYLQRVPIIALGLIGLVLSRILTAYQLGHIDAVWEPFFNVPGPLNGTEHIITSDMSKAWPVADGGVGTITYMIEILMGAMGGRARWRTMPWMVLLFGIVVVPLGVVSIYFIIAQPIVIGTYCTLCIAAGVAMLVMIPYSLDELVAMGQFMVLNTRRGRPFWRAFFRGDDLPGGTIDRRPGFAHSLP
;
A
#
# COMPACT_ATOMS: atom_id res chain seq x y z
N MET A 1 -33.16 23.82 35.44
CA MET A 1 -33.15 22.45 35.98
C MET A 1 -32.82 21.52 34.80
N ALA A 2 -31.84 20.63 34.95
CA ALA A 2 -31.54 19.66 33.92
C ALA A 2 -32.64 18.57 33.91
N THR A 3 -33.20 18.27 32.74
CA THR A 3 -34.17 17.16 32.58
C THR A 3 -33.54 15.85 32.99
N PRO A 4 -34.21 14.98 33.79
CA PRO A 4 -33.71 13.66 34.14
C PRO A 4 -33.29 12.90 32.85
N ALA A 5 -32.26 12.07 32.94
CA ALA A 5 -31.71 11.36 31.76
C ALA A 5 -32.76 10.44 31.07
N SER A 6 -33.77 10.00 31.79
CA SER A 6 -34.89 9.17 31.30
C SER A 6 -35.85 9.90 30.36
N ASP A 7 -35.92 11.24 30.43
CA ASP A 7 -36.97 12.04 29.73
C ASP A 7 -36.40 12.83 28.53
N ARG A 8 -35.10 12.64 28.19
CA ARG A 8 -34.52 13.31 27.05
C ARG A 8 -34.97 12.66 25.74
N PRO A 9 -35.31 13.47 24.69
CA PRO A 9 -35.65 12.92 23.40
C PRO A 9 -34.51 12.07 22.81
N VAL A 10 -34.86 10.97 22.14
CA VAL A 10 -33.91 10.06 21.50
C VAL A 10 -33.45 10.62 20.16
N VAL A 11 -32.15 10.63 19.92
CA VAL A 11 -31.55 10.97 18.64
C VAL A 11 -30.60 9.86 18.22
N ILE A 12 -30.75 9.36 16.99
CA ILE A 12 -29.87 8.38 16.40
C ILE A 12 -28.85 9.11 15.51
N VAL A 13 -27.58 8.74 15.60
CA VAL A 13 -26.50 9.25 14.74
C VAL A 13 -25.82 8.08 14.06
N THR A 14 -25.96 7.91 12.75
CA THR A 14 -25.21 6.89 11.99
C THR A 14 -23.88 7.46 11.53
N GLY A 15 -22.84 6.61 11.42
CA GLY A 15 -21.47 7.09 11.19
C GLY A 15 -20.88 7.79 12.42
N SER A 16 -21.30 7.33 13.60
CA SER A 16 -21.05 7.98 14.91
C SER A 16 -19.57 7.96 15.32
N SER A 17 -18.77 7.04 14.80
CA SER A 17 -17.32 6.92 15.08
C SER A 17 -16.45 7.76 14.15
N GLY A 18 -17.05 8.29 13.07
CA GLY A 18 -16.35 9.14 12.09
C GLY A 18 -16.01 10.54 12.62
N PHE A 19 -15.26 11.32 11.84
CA PHE A 19 -14.82 12.67 12.19
C PHE A 19 -16.00 13.59 12.58
N ILE A 20 -17.04 13.69 11.74
CA ILE A 20 -18.23 14.50 12.01
C ILE A 20 -19.08 13.85 13.10
N GLY A 21 -19.30 12.54 13.02
CA GLY A 21 -20.18 11.81 13.92
C GLY A 21 -19.74 11.86 15.39
N SER A 22 -18.44 11.67 15.63
CA SER A 22 -17.90 11.71 17.00
C SER A 22 -18.01 13.08 17.65
N ALA A 23 -17.81 14.16 16.89
CA ALA A 23 -18.02 15.52 17.35
C ALA A 23 -19.49 15.80 17.64
N LEU A 24 -20.38 15.30 16.76
CA LEU A 24 -21.83 15.47 16.93
C LEU A 24 -22.37 14.73 18.14
N VAL A 25 -21.98 13.47 18.34
CA VAL A 25 -22.36 12.65 19.52
C VAL A 25 -22.00 13.38 20.80
N LYS A 26 -20.74 13.86 20.93
CA LYS A 26 -20.29 14.63 22.12
C LYS A 26 -21.12 15.89 22.37
N ARG A 27 -21.54 16.57 21.31
CA ARG A 27 -22.33 17.81 21.43
C ARG A 27 -23.78 17.51 21.81
N LEU A 28 -24.40 16.53 21.17
CA LEU A 28 -25.81 16.18 21.38
C LEU A 28 -26.07 15.46 22.69
N ALA A 29 -25.14 14.64 23.18
CA ALA A 29 -25.26 13.90 24.43
C ALA A 29 -25.54 14.79 25.66
N LYS A 30 -25.18 16.08 25.62
CA LYS A 30 -25.51 17.06 26.66
C LYS A 30 -27.01 17.36 26.77
N ARG A 31 -27.80 17.17 25.70
CA ARG A 31 -29.19 17.59 25.59
C ARG A 31 -30.15 16.44 25.24
N PHE A 32 -29.69 15.46 24.52
CA PHE A 32 -30.45 14.33 23.97
C PHE A 32 -29.94 13.01 24.51
N ARG A 33 -30.77 11.98 24.40
CA ARG A 33 -30.35 10.60 24.59
C ARG A 33 -29.85 10.08 23.24
N VAL A 34 -28.52 10.03 23.08
CA VAL A 34 -27.89 9.76 21.78
C VAL A 34 -27.58 8.27 21.63
N ILE A 35 -27.98 7.70 20.51
CA ILE A 35 -27.62 6.34 20.08
C ILE A 35 -26.75 6.47 18.83
N GLY A 36 -25.49 6.10 18.96
CA GLY A 36 -24.55 6.08 17.87
C GLY A 36 -24.59 4.75 17.13
N PHE A 37 -24.82 4.78 15.83
CA PHE A 37 -24.77 3.64 14.92
C PHE A 37 -23.49 3.70 14.09
N ASP A 38 -22.67 2.66 14.13
CA ASP A 38 -21.50 2.56 13.28
C ASP A 38 -21.11 1.08 13.06
N ARG A 39 -20.39 0.81 12.00
CA ARG A 39 -19.84 -0.52 11.75
C ARG A 39 -18.68 -0.80 12.72
N ASP A 40 -17.82 0.20 12.93
CA ASP A 40 -16.68 0.14 13.82
C ASP A 40 -16.96 0.99 15.06
N LEU A 41 -17.10 0.36 16.22
CA LEU A 41 -17.37 1.07 17.47
C LEU A 41 -16.13 1.86 17.93
N PRO A 42 -16.30 3.06 18.49
CA PRO A 42 -15.19 3.85 18.99
C PRO A 42 -14.50 3.11 20.15
N PRO A 43 -13.14 3.15 20.23
CA PRO A 43 -12.41 2.48 21.31
C PRO A 43 -12.74 3.02 22.70
N HIS A 44 -13.25 4.26 22.78
CA HIS A 44 -13.68 4.92 24.00
C HIS A 44 -15.04 5.58 23.76
N PRO A 45 -16.17 4.84 23.86
CA PRO A 45 -17.47 5.42 23.67
C PRO A 45 -17.75 6.51 24.74
N PRO A 46 -18.43 7.61 24.36
CA PRO A 46 -18.84 8.64 25.32
C PRO A 46 -19.72 8.03 26.41
N ALA A 47 -19.50 8.41 27.69
CA ALA A 47 -20.27 7.88 28.81
C ALA A 47 -21.79 8.16 28.71
N ASP A 48 -22.18 9.22 27.99
CA ASP A 48 -23.55 9.67 27.84
C ASP A 48 -24.24 9.24 26.52
N ALA A 49 -23.63 8.34 25.74
CA ALA A 49 -24.16 7.82 24.50
C ALA A 49 -24.03 6.30 24.41
N GLU A 50 -25.07 5.63 23.92
CA GLU A 50 -24.97 4.21 23.57
C GLU A 50 -24.41 4.07 22.15
N CYS A 51 -23.47 3.13 21.94
CA CYS A 51 -22.92 2.79 20.64
C CYS A 51 -23.40 1.39 20.24
N VAL A 52 -24.06 1.29 19.09
CA VAL A 52 -24.60 0.05 18.54
C VAL A 52 -23.90 -0.26 17.22
N CYS A 53 -23.38 -1.47 17.10
CA CYS A 53 -22.77 -1.94 15.86
C CYS A 53 -23.85 -2.19 14.81
N ILE A 54 -23.67 -1.65 13.59
CA ILE A 54 -24.57 -1.82 12.47
C ILE A 54 -23.80 -1.81 11.15
N ASP A 55 -24.04 -2.81 10.31
CA ASP A 55 -23.65 -2.77 8.91
C ASP A 55 -24.87 -2.46 8.05
N LEU A 56 -24.87 -1.28 7.40
CA LEU A 56 -25.96 -0.85 6.53
C LEU A 56 -26.07 -1.69 5.24
N ALA A 57 -25.05 -2.48 4.90
CA ALA A 57 -25.10 -3.39 3.76
C ALA A 57 -25.80 -4.73 4.08
N ASP A 58 -26.09 -5.02 5.36
CA ASP A 58 -26.68 -6.26 5.85
C ASP A 58 -28.05 -6.03 6.51
N ASP A 59 -29.08 -6.69 5.97
CA ASP A 59 -30.47 -6.57 6.46
C ASP A 59 -30.63 -7.05 7.91
N ALA A 60 -29.98 -8.17 8.26
CA ALA A 60 -30.06 -8.76 9.62
C ALA A 60 -29.37 -7.84 10.64
N SER A 61 -28.26 -7.20 10.30
CA SER A 61 -27.58 -6.23 11.14
C SER A 61 -28.44 -5.00 11.42
N VAL A 62 -29.14 -4.48 10.38
CA VAL A 62 -30.06 -3.36 10.53
C VAL A 62 -31.24 -3.73 11.43
N GLU A 63 -31.88 -4.89 11.22
CA GLU A 63 -32.98 -5.37 12.04
C GLU A 63 -32.57 -5.50 13.51
N ALA A 64 -31.44 -6.16 13.80
CA ALA A 64 -30.95 -6.35 15.15
C ALA A 64 -30.64 -5.02 15.87
N ALA A 65 -30.07 -4.03 15.16
CA ALA A 65 -29.81 -2.70 15.69
C ALA A 65 -31.10 -1.98 16.09
N PHE A 66 -32.14 -2.02 15.24
CA PHE A 66 -33.43 -1.42 15.55
C PHE A 66 -34.23 -2.15 16.61
N ASP A 67 -34.12 -3.48 16.72
CA ASP A 67 -34.67 -4.26 17.82
C ASP A 67 -34.06 -3.84 19.17
N ARG A 68 -32.74 -3.59 19.18
CA ARG A 68 -32.05 -3.02 20.34
C ARG A 68 -32.61 -1.66 20.73
N VAL A 69 -32.80 -0.75 19.75
CA VAL A 69 -33.39 0.56 19.98
C VAL A 69 -34.81 0.43 20.54
N ARG A 70 -35.66 -0.38 19.90
CA ARG A 70 -37.04 -0.61 20.32
C ARG A 70 -37.14 -1.11 21.76
N THR A 71 -36.29 -2.07 22.12
CA THR A 71 -36.30 -2.68 23.44
C THR A 71 -35.74 -1.74 24.51
N GLY A 72 -34.67 -1.00 24.23
CA GLY A 72 -33.99 -0.16 25.21
C GLY A 72 -34.57 1.26 25.34
N TYR A 73 -35.24 1.78 24.29
CA TYR A 73 -35.57 3.20 24.18
C TYR A 73 -37.03 3.45 23.72
N GLY A 74 -37.74 2.42 23.30
CA GLY A 74 -39.07 2.54 22.78
C GLY A 74 -39.12 2.90 21.30
N ARG A 75 -40.21 3.49 20.86
CA ARG A 75 -40.47 3.76 19.42
C ARG A 75 -40.37 5.21 19.03
N LYS A 76 -40.33 6.15 19.99
CA LYS A 76 -40.31 7.59 19.68
C LYS A 76 -38.88 8.08 19.46
N ILE A 77 -38.59 8.62 18.27
CA ILE A 77 -37.29 9.14 17.85
C ILE A 77 -37.45 10.57 17.36
N ALA A 78 -36.82 11.53 18.02
CA ALA A 78 -36.91 12.94 17.65
C ALA A 78 -36.18 13.25 16.33
N SER A 79 -34.99 12.69 16.14
CA SER A 79 -34.25 12.85 14.87
C SER A 79 -33.33 11.69 14.62
N VAL A 80 -33.20 11.32 13.36
CA VAL A 80 -32.13 10.40 12.87
C VAL A 80 -31.17 11.22 12.02
N ILE A 81 -29.91 11.35 12.46
CA ILE A 81 -28.87 12.06 11.73
C ILE A 81 -28.03 11.03 10.98
N HIS A 82 -28.25 10.93 9.68
CA HIS A 82 -27.63 9.93 8.82
C HIS A 82 -26.37 10.48 8.17
N LEU A 83 -25.20 10.20 8.80
CA LEU A 83 -23.88 10.59 8.30
C LEU A 83 -23.15 9.42 7.64
N ALA A 84 -23.54 8.18 7.93
CA ALA A 84 -22.91 6.99 7.38
C ALA A 84 -23.08 6.95 5.86
N ALA A 85 -21.96 6.84 5.16
CA ALA A 85 -21.90 6.69 3.71
C ALA A 85 -20.55 6.10 3.32
N PHE A 86 -20.49 5.44 2.18
CA PHE A 86 -19.23 5.09 1.57
C PHE A 86 -18.61 6.31 0.88
N PHE A 87 -17.34 6.54 1.11
CA PHE A 87 -16.56 7.60 0.47
C PHE A 87 -15.16 7.10 0.13
N ASP A 88 -14.75 7.28 -1.11
CA ASP A 88 -13.42 6.95 -1.60
C ASP A 88 -12.86 8.06 -2.48
N LEU A 89 -11.60 8.43 -2.23
CA LEU A 89 -10.87 9.46 -2.99
C LEU A 89 -10.34 8.95 -4.35
N SER A 90 -10.44 7.66 -4.66
CA SER A 90 -9.96 7.12 -5.94
C SER A 90 -10.73 7.69 -7.14
N GLY A 91 -11.98 8.10 -6.94
CA GLY A 91 -12.88 8.55 -8.00
C GLY A 91 -13.36 7.44 -8.93
N LYS A 92 -13.09 6.18 -8.60
CA LYS A 92 -13.52 5.01 -9.38
C LYS A 92 -14.91 4.58 -8.94
N PRO A 93 -15.72 4.02 -9.86
CA PRO A 93 -16.95 3.33 -9.50
C PRO A 93 -16.65 2.19 -8.51
N ASP A 94 -17.44 2.11 -7.44
CA ASP A 94 -17.32 1.06 -6.43
C ASP A 94 -18.71 0.57 -6.03
N PRO A 95 -18.98 -0.74 -6.00
CA PRO A 95 -20.28 -1.29 -5.61
C PRO A 95 -20.76 -0.85 -4.21
N ARG A 96 -19.84 -0.43 -3.34
CA ARG A 96 -20.15 0.04 -1.98
C ARG A 96 -20.92 1.37 -1.98
N TYR A 97 -20.80 2.21 -3.03
CA TYR A 97 -21.66 3.40 -3.17
C TYR A 97 -23.12 2.99 -3.22
N GLU A 98 -23.44 1.98 -4.00
CA GLU A 98 -24.82 1.46 -4.10
C GLU A 98 -25.21 0.66 -2.85
N ALA A 99 -24.36 -0.27 -2.38
CA ALA A 99 -24.69 -1.20 -1.31
C ALA A 99 -24.85 -0.52 0.06
N VAL A 100 -23.96 0.44 0.38
CA VAL A 100 -23.90 1.11 1.70
C VAL A 100 -24.64 2.43 1.67
N THR A 101 -24.37 3.31 0.66
CA THR A 101 -24.94 4.66 0.67
C THR A 101 -26.39 4.65 0.19
N VAL A 102 -26.70 4.08 -0.96
CA VAL A 102 -28.06 4.12 -1.53
C VAL A 102 -28.94 3.07 -0.86
N ARG A 103 -28.66 1.78 -1.04
CA ARG A 103 -29.50 0.71 -0.50
C ARG A 103 -29.45 0.64 1.02
N GLY A 104 -28.30 0.95 1.63
CA GLY A 104 -28.17 1.03 3.10
C GLY A 104 -29.09 2.10 3.70
N THR A 105 -29.20 3.27 3.06
CA THR A 105 -30.18 4.29 3.45
C THR A 105 -31.61 3.80 3.26
N GLY A 106 -31.90 3.06 2.18
CA GLY A 106 -33.21 2.43 1.96
C GLY A 106 -33.59 1.48 3.08
N ARG A 107 -32.71 0.57 3.49
CA ARG A 107 -32.93 -0.35 4.64
C ARG A 107 -33.18 0.40 5.94
N LEU A 108 -32.39 1.45 6.18
CA LEU A 108 -32.55 2.30 7.35
C LEU A 108 -33.94 2.93 7.39
N LEU A 109 -34.43 3.49 6.27
CA LEU A 109 -35.74 4.08 6.16
C LEU A 109 -36.87 3.04 6.31
N ASP A 110 -36.72 1.85 5.72
CA ASP A 110 -37.69 0.76 5.84
C ASP A 110 -37.85 0.33 7.33
N ALA A 111 -36.71 0.20 8.06
CA ALA A 111 -36.74 -0.10 9.49
C ALA A 111 -37.39 1.02 10.32
N LEU A 112 -37.17 2.29 9.96
CA LEU A 112 -37.74 3.46 10.63
C LEU A 112 -39.26 3.60 10.48
N GLN A 113 -39.88 2.97 9.47
CA GLN A 113 -41.35 2.98 9.32
C GLN A 113 -42.07 2.31 10.51
N ALA A 114 -41.37 1.46 11.29
CA ALA A 114 -41.91 0.82 12.50
C ALA A 114 -41.81 1.71 13.75
N PHE A 115 -41.22 2.91 13.64
CA PHE A 115 -40.99 3.87 14.71
C PHE A 115 -41.80 5.17 14.47
N ASP A 116 -41.98 5.93 15.55
CA ASP A 116 -42.51 7.29 15.51
C ASP A 116 -41.34 8.28 15.40
N VAL A 117 -40.95 8.54 14.15
CA VAL A 117 -39.78 9.38 13.82
C VAL A 117 -40.24 10.74 13.36
N GLU A 118 -39.84 11.79 14.09
CA GLU A 118 -40.26 13.17 13.76
C GLU A 118 -39.43 13.71 12.57
N GLN A 119 -38.12 13.36 12.46
CA GLN A 119 -37.23 13.93 11.44
C GLN A 119 -36.13 12.96 11.02
N PHE A 120 -35.83 12.92 9.74
CA PHE A 120 -34.65 12.26 9.14
C PHE A 120 -33.75 13.30 8.50
N VAL A 121 -32.49 13.39 8.95
CA VAL A 121 -31.51 14.35 8.46
C VAL A 121 -30.41 13.60 7.71
N PHE A 122 -30.31 13.81 6.43
CA PHE A 122 -29.28 13.18 5.58
C PHE A 122 -28.12 14.11 5.31
N SER A 123 -26.90 13.64 5.53
CA SER A 123 -25.68 14.34 5.12
C SER A 123 -25.43 14.11 3.63
N SER A 124 -25.93 15.04 2.81
CA SER A 124 -25.60 15.17 1.40
C SER A 124 -24.27 15.96 1.24
N THR A 125 -24.15 16.76 0.21
CA THR A 125 -23.00 17.63 -0.07
C THR A 125 -23.40 18.77 -0.99
N MET A 126 -22.73 19.92 -0.94
CA MET A 126 -22.92 20.98 -1.96
C MET A 126 -22.57 20.50 -3.37
N LEU A 127 -21.67 19.51 -3.47
CA LEU A 127 -21.19 18.96 -4.75
C LEU A 127 -22.26 18.18 -5.54
N VAL A 128 -23.50 18.03 -5.01
CA VAL A 128 -24.63 17.53 -5.80
C VAL A 128 -25.11 18.57 -6.81
N HIS A 129 -24.68 19.82 -6.68
CA HIS A 129 -24.98 20.89 -7.64
C HIS A 129 -23.90 21.00 -8.72
N GLN A 130 -24.30 21.52 -9.87
CA GLN A 130 -23.37 21.94 -10.90
C GLN A 130 -22.53 23.12 -10.42
N PRO A 131 -21.24 23.20 -10.82
CA PRO A 131 -20.41 24.36 -10.51
C PRO A 131 -20.96 25.61 -11.18
N THR A 132 -20.60 26.76 -10.61
CA THR A 132 -21.00 28.07 -11.10
C THR A 132 -19.78 28.91 -11.49
N GLU A 133 -20.03 30.18 -11.88
CA GLU A 133 -18.99 31.18 -12.13
C GLU A 133 -18.83 32.11 -10.92
N PRO A 134 -17.64 32.73 -10.70
CA PRO A 134 -17.47 33.75 -9.67
C PRO A 134 -18.53 34.86 -9.76
N GLY A 135 -19.12 35.20 -8.59
CA GLY A 135 -20.16 36.17 -8.47
C GLY A 135 -21.59 35.66 -8.77
N ARG A 136 -21.76 34.34 -8.95
CA ARG A 136 -23.07 33.70 -9.17
C ARG A 136 -23.33 32.62 -8.10
N PRO A 137 -23.84 32.98 -6.93
CA PRO A 137 -24.11 32.01 -5.88
C PRO A 137 -25.26 31.06 -6.31
N ILE A 138 -25.11 29.79 -5.91
CA ILE A 138 -26.12 28.75 -6.08
C ILE A 138 -27.04 28.70 -4.84
N ASP A 139 -28.29 28.40 -5.06
CA ASP A 139 -29.26 28.07 -4.03
C ASP A 139 -29.62 26.58 -4.07
N GLU A 140 -30.54 26.16 -3.19
CA GLU A 140 -30.95 24.75 -3.08
C GLU A 140 -31.73 24.24 -4.32
N THR A 141 -32.17 25.12 -5.23
CA THR A 141 -32.91 24.79 -6.45
C THR A 141 -31.99 24.67 -7.68
N ALA A 142 -30.69 25.04 -7.54
CA ALA A 142 -29.74 24.98 -8.63
C ALA A 142 -29.63 23.55 -9.22
N PRO A 143 -29.32 23.41 -10.52
CA PRO A 143 -29.25 22.12 -11.19
C PRO A 143 -28.28 21.13 -10.48
N LEU A 144 -28.71 19.86 -10.45
CA LEU A 144 -27.91 18.78 -9.86
C LEU A 144 -26.87 18.22 -10.85
N ASP A 145 -25.80 17.69 -10.32
CA ASP A 145 -24.70 17.03 -11.05
C ASP A 145 -24.44 15.63 -10.46
N ALA A 146 -24.56 14.62 -11.30
CA ALA A 146 -24.27 13.21 -10.97
C ALA A 146 -23.07 12.66 -11.76
N SER A 147 -22.15 13.52 -12.20
CA SER A 147 -21.04 13.15 -13.10
C SER A 147 -19.94 12.30 -12.45
N LEU A 148 -19.88 12.25 -11.13
CA LEU A 148 -18.89 11.46 -10.38
C LEU A 148 -19.59 10.45 -9.47
N PRO A 149 -19.02 9.26 -9.23
CA PRO A 149 -19.66 8.19 -8.42
C PRO A 149 -20.14 8.65 -7.04
N TYR A 150 -19.35 9.48 -6.37
CA TYR A 150 -19.72 10.07 -5.08
C TYR A 150 -20.94 11.02 -5.21
N ARG A 151 -20.91 11.96 -6.16
CA ARG A 151 -22.00 12.90 -6.42
C ARG A 151 -23.28 12.15 -6.79
N GLU A 152 -23.17 11.18 -7.71
CA GLU A 152 -24.25 10.31 -8.15
C GLU A 152 -24.90 9.58 -6.97
N SER A 153 -24.08 8.96 -6.09
CA SER A 153 -24.60 8.24 -4.93
C SER A 153 -25.42 9.16 -4.00
N LYS A 154 -24.99 10.41 -3.81
CA LYS A 154 -25.70 11.37 -2.98
C LYS A 154 -27.01 11.85 -3.63
N VAL A 155 -27.00 12.13 -4.94
CA VAL A 155 -28.22 12.50 -5.71
C VAL A 155 -29.26 11.37 -5.68
N LEU A 156 -28.81 10.13 -5.95
CA LEU A 156 -29.71 8.95 -5.91
C LEU A 156 -30.28 8.73 -4.50
N THR A 157 -29.46 8.94 -3.47
CA THR A 157 -29.92 8.79 -2.07
C THR A 157 -30.90 9.87 -1.69
N GLU A 158 -30.73 11.14 -2.09
CA GLU A 158 -31.73 12.18 -1.89
C GLU A 158 -33.07 11.84 -2.57
N ALA A 159 -33.04 11.29 -3.79
CA ALA A 159 -34.21 10.83 -4.51
C ALA A 159 -34.91 9.66 -3.78
N LEU A 160 -34.14 8.66 -3.36
CA LEU A 160 -34.63 7.51 -2.59
C LEU A 160 -35.29 7.94 -1.27
N ILE A 161 -34.70 8.90 -0.55
CA ILE A 161 -35.25 9.40 0.71
C ILE A 161 -36.64 10.10 0.42
N ARG A 162 -36.73 10.91 -0.63
CA ARG A 162 -38.02 11.55 -1.01
C ARG A 162 -39.11 10.52 -1.28
N GLU A 163 -38.76 9.40 -1.90
CA GLU A 163 -39.67 8.29 -2.21
C GLU A 163 -40.05 7.49 -0.95
N LYS A 164 -39.07 7.09 -0.14
CA LYS A 164 -39.26 6.11 0.95
C LYS A 164 -39.51 6.72 2.32
N ARG A 165 -39.38 8.03 2.51
CA ARG A 165 -39.55 8.67 3.83
C ARG A 165 -40.93 8.46 4.50
N GLY A 166 -41.93 8.14 3.73
CA GLY A 166 -43.31 8.04 4.24
C GLY A 166 -43.78 9.37 4.85
N LYS A 167 -44.15 9.35 6.14
CA LYS A 167 -44.55 10.55 6.89
C LYS A 167 -43.40 11.27 7.60
N ILE A 168 -42.21 10.75 7.54
CA ILE A 168 -41.02 11.31 8.22
C ILE A 168 -40.57 12.58 7.47
N SER A 169 -40.42 13.70 8.18
CA SER A 169 -39.84 14.92 7.60
C SER A 169 -38.38 14.69 7.25
N ALA A 170 -37.94 15.10 6.06
CA ALA A 170 -36.59 14.89 5.56
C ALA A 170 -35.83 16.19 5.38
N VAL A 171 -34.61 16.27 5.95
CA VAL A 171 -33.69 17.39 5.75
C VAL A 171 -32.45 16.90 5.00
N PHE A 172 -32.08 17.58 3.93
CA PHE A 172 -30.89 17.32 3.16
C PHE A 172 -29.85 18.38 3.47
N LEU A 173 -28.88 18.06 4.32
CA LEU A 173 -27.74 18.94 4.57
C LEU A 173 -26.79 18.85 3.38
N ARG A 174 -26.54 19.97 2.72
CA ARG A 174 -25.57 20.10 1.61
C ARG A 174 -24.38 20.94 2.05
N PRO A 175 -23.50 20.39 2.94
CA PRO A 175 -22.34 21.11 3.44
C PRO A 175 -21.29 21.31 2.37
N ALA A 176 -20.55 22.42 2.51
CA ALA A 176 -19.28 22.68 1.86
C ALA A 176 -18.15 21.80 2.43
N GLY A 177 -16.93 21.96 1.95
CA GLY A 177 -15.75 21.24 2.43
C GLY A 177 -15.53 21.47 3.92
N ILE A 178 -15.57 20.40 4.73
CA ILE A 178 -15.48 20.50 6.20
C ILE A 178 -14.03 20.52 6.64
N TYR A 179 -13.72 21.41 7.59
CA TYR A 179 -12.44 21.50 8.30
C TYR A 179 -12.65 21.86 9.78
N ASP A 180 -11.62 21.76 10.59
CA ASP A 180 -11.60 22.19 11.99
C ASP A 180 -10.33 22.98 12.33
N ASP A 181 -10.12 23.32 13.62
CA ASP A 181 -8.97 24.06 14.11
C ASP A 181 -7.62 23.34 13.86
N GLY A 182 -7.62 22.02 13.71
CA GLY A 182 -6.45 21.22 13.34
C GLY A 182 -6.19 21.16 11.83
N GLY A 183 -7.10 21.70 11.01
CA GLY A 183 -7.05 21.61 9.56
C GLY A 183 -7.44 20.24 9.01
N HIS A 184 -8.21 19.43 9.77
CA HIS A 184 -8.64 18.09 9.38
C HIS A 184 -9.61 18.14 8.19
N SER A 185 -9.03 18.28 7.02
CA SER A 185 -9.67 18.18 5.70
C SER A 185 -8.65 17.62 4.75
N ALA A 186 -8.96 16.51 4.08
CA ALA A 186 -7.99 15.83 3.22
C ALA A 186 -7.40 16.77 2.14
N PHE A 187 -8.23 17.62 1.53
CA PHE A 187 -7.78 18.55 0.50
C PHE A 187 -6.95 19.70 1.08
N LEU A 188 -7.42 20.33 2.14
CA LEU A 188 -6.72 21.44 2.79
C LEU A 188 -5.39 20.98 3.39
N ALA A 189 -5.38 19.87 4.12
CA ALA A 189 -4.17 19.33 4.72
C ALA A 189 -3.09 18.99 3.69
N GLN A 190 -3.48 18.38 2.56
CA GLN A 190 -2.55 18.07 1.46
C GLN A 190 -2.05 19.35 0.77
N GLN A 191 -2.88 20.39 0.64
CA GLN A 191 -2.46 21.66 0.08
C GLN A 191 -1.43 22.35 0.98
N ILE A 192 -1.70 22.40 2.28
CA ILE A 192 -0.78 22.93 3.29
C ILE A 192 0.54 22.15 3.28
N ALA A 193 0.48 20.82 3.30
CA ALA A 193 1.67 19.96 3.31
C ALA A 193 2.56 20.17 2.08
N ARG A 194 1.99 20.25 0.88
CA ARG A 194 2.76 20.47 -0.36
C ARG A 194 3.50 21.81 -0.37
N ILE A 195 2.89 22.86 0.19
CA ILE A 195 3.55 24.17 0.33
C ILE A 195 4.63 24.09 1.41
N TYR A 196 4.32 23.50 2.56
CA TYR A 196 5.27 23.33 3.65
C TYR A 196 6.54 22.57 3.23
N GLU A 197 6.36 21.50 2.47
CA GLU A 197 7.44 20.67 1.92
C GLU A 197 8.12 21.30 0.68
N LYS A 198 7.70 22.46 0.20
CA LYS A 198 8.20 23.15 -1.01
C LYS A 198 8.16 22.26 -2.26
N ARG A 199 7.12 21.44 -2.42
CA ARG A 199 7.00 20.55 -3.57
C ARG A 199 6.82 21.35 -4.87
N ALA A 200 7.45 20.89 -5.95
CA ALA A 200 7.27 21.47 -7.29
C ALA A 200 5.80 21.42 -7.74
N SER A 201 5.07 20.35 -7.40
CA SER A 201 3.64 20.21 -7.69
C SER A 201 2.75 21.24 -6.99
N ALA A 202 3.22 21.91 -5.91
CA ALA A 202 2.51 23.01 -5.28
C ALA A 202 2.61 24.33 -6.06
N ARG A 203 3.54 24.44 -7.03
CA ARG A 203 3.71 25.66 -7.85
C ARG A 203 2.93 25.62 -9.16
N VAL A 204 2.16 24.55 -9.41
CA VAL A 204 1.35 24.40 -10.62
C VAL A 204 -0.09 24.05 -10.30
N TYR A 205 -1.02 24.54 -11.11
CA TYR A 205 -2.44 24.26 -10.97
C TYR A 205 -3.11 24.03 -12.32
N PRO A 206 -3.94 22.98 -12.48
CA PRO A 206 -4.56 22.64 -13.77
C PRO A 206 -5.88 23.39 -14.06
N GLY A 207 -6.20 24.41 -13.30
CA GLY A 207 -7.45 25.13 -13.40
C GLY A 207 -7.29 26.64 -13.48
N ASN A 208 -8.42 27.35 -13.39
CA ASN A 208 -8.43 28.78 -13.24
C ASN A 208 -8.10 29.15 -11.77
N LEU A 209 -7.06 29.90 -11.56
CA LEU A 209 -6.61 30.34 -10.23
C LEU A 209 -7.62 31.26 -9.53
N ALA A 210 -8.51 31.89 -10.27
CA ALA A 210 -9.59 32.76 -9.75
C ALA A 210 -10.82 31.98 -9.27
N THR A 211 -10.86 30.66 -9.43
CA THR A 211 -11.94 29.82 -8.90
C THR A 211 -11.65 29.42 -7.46
N GLY A 212 -12.70 29.08 -6.71
CA GLY A 212 -12.59 28.63 -5.32
C GLY A 212 -13.84 27.86 -4.91
N GLN A 213 -13.76 27.23 -3.75
CA GLN A 213 -14.86 26.50 -3.15
C GLN A 213 -15.04 26.95 -1.70
N PRO A 214 -16.29 27.13 -1.22
CA PRO A 214 -16.54 27.48 0.16
C PRO A 214 -16.11 26.33 1.08
N SER A 215 -15.77 26.68 2.30
CA SER A 215 -15.46 25.77 3.39
C SER A 215 -16.53 25.85 4.48
N LEU A 216 -16.53 24.91 5.39
CA LEU A 216 -17.43 24.90 6.55
C LEU A 216 -16.66 24.41 7.77
N HIS A 217 -16.55 25.25 8.79
CA HIS A 217 -15.94 24.85 10.04
C HIS A 217 -16.82 23.81 10.77
N LEU A 218 -16.20 22.79 11.37
CA LEU A 218 -16.88 21.70 12.06
C LEU A 218 -17.85 22.22 13.15
N ASP A 219 -17.45 23.23 13.92
CA ASP A 219 -18.32 23.79 14.96
C ASP A 219 -19.55 24.52 14.40
N ASP A 220 -19.41 25.13 13.23
CA ASP A 220 -20.56 25.74 12.54
C ASP A 220 -21.52 24.68 12.01
N LEU A 221 -21.00 23.57 11.47
CA LEU A 221 -21.83 22.40 11.08
C LEU A 221 -22.56 21.82 12.31
N MET A 222 -21.83 21.63 13.44
CA MET A 222 -22.46 21.15 14.69
C MET A 222 -23.60 22.07 15.14
N THR A 223 -23.42 23.37 14.98
CA THR A 223 -24.43 24.38 15.33
C THR A 223 -25.62 24.33 14.37
N ALA A 224 -25.38 24.15 13.07
CA ALA A 224 -26.44 24.00 12.07
C ALA A 224 -27.30 22.74 12.36
N ILE A 225 -26.66 21.58 12.59
CA ILE A 225 -27.37 20.33 12.91
C ILE A 225 -28.21 20.49 14.20
N ALA A 226 -27.66 21.13 15.24
CA ALA A 226 -28.42 21.38 16.45
C ALA A 226 -29.66 22.26 16.19
N ARG A 227 -29.55 23.28 15.33
CA ARG A 227 -30.69 24.12 14.91
C ARG A 227 -31.71 23.31 14.11
N VAL A 228 -31.26 22.42 13.22
CA VAL A 228 -32.19 21.55 12.47
C VAL A 228 -33.00 20.67 13.41
N ILE A 229 -32.39 20.09 14.43
CA ILE A 229 -33.08 19.26 15.43
C ILE A 229 -34.04 20.12 16.28
N ASP A 230 -33.59 21.30 16.70
CA ASP A 230 -34.39 22.22 17.52
C ASP A 230 -35.65 22.74 16.81
N ARG A 231 -35.59 22.91 15.49
CA ARG A 231 -36.68 23.44 14.66
C ARG A 231 -37.42 22.36 13.85
N ARG A 232 -37.27 21.08 14.20
CA ARG A 232 -37.79 19.96 13.42
C ARG A 232 -39.30 20.00 13.18
N GLU A 233 -40.04 20.65 14.08
CA GLU A 233 -41.49 20.82 13.95
C GLU A 233 -41.90 22.00 13.02
N ASP A 234 -40.97 22.96 12.82
CA ASP A 234 -41.20 24.19 12.06
C ASP A 234 -40.68 24.12 10.62
N LEU A 235 -39.87 23.09 10.31
CA LEU A 235 -39.25 22.95 9.00
C LEU A 235 -40.20 22.35 7.97
N PRO A 236 -40.06 22.67 6.68
CA PRO A 236 -40.81 22.01 5.60
C PRO A 236 -40.60 20.46 5.65
N GLU A 237 -41.61 19.73 5.19
CA GLU A 237 -41.53 18.24 5.13
C GLU A 237 -40.30 17.70 4.38
N VAL A 238 -39.86 18.43 3.35
CA VAL A 238 -38.64 18.17 2.62
C VAL A 238 -37.86 19.47 2.54
N PHE A 239 -36.74 19.51 3.23
CA PHE A 239 -35.93 20.72 3.38
C PHE A 239 -34.47 20.49 2.99
N PRO A 240 -34.07 20.76 1.74
CA PRO A 240 -32.68 20.89 1.38
C PRO A 240 -32.12 22.20 1.95
N VAL A 241 -30.86 22.19 2.39
CA VAL A 241 -30.18 23.38 2.91
C VAL A 241 -28.68 23.36 2.63
N LEU A 242 -28.20 24.41 2.01
CA LEU A 242 -26.76 24.66 1.78
C LEU A 242 -26.11 25.21 3.04
N LEU A 243 -24.95 24.68 3.39
CA LEU A 243 -24.18 25.07 4.58
C LEU A 243 -22.72 25.32 4.19
N GLY A 244 -22.24 26.52 4.41
CA GLY A 244 -20.86 26.90 4.10
C GLY A 244 -20.57 28.33 4.54
N GLU A 245 -19.37 28.80 4.28
CA GLU A 245 -18.99 30.20 4.47
C GLU A 245 -19.35 31.03 3.23
N THR A 246 -19.47 32.36 3.42
CA THR A 246 -19.74 33.31 2.34
C THR A 246 -18.47 34.00 1.82
N ASP A 247 -17.35 33.88 2.53
CA ASP A 247 -16.03 34.38 2.12
C ASP A 247 -15.26 33.27 1.40
N VAL A 248 -15.56 33.09 0.11
CA VAL A 248 -14.93 32.04 -0.70
C VAL A 248 -13.54 32.50 -1.14
N MET A 249 -12.51 31.87 -0.59
CA MET A 249 -11.13 32.10 -1.04
C MET A 249 -10.88 31.45 -2.40
N THR A 250 -10.31 32.20 -3.32
CA THR A 250 -9.81 31.65 -4.58
C THR A 250 -8.59 30.75 -4.34
N TYR A 251 -8.27 29.88 -5.32
CA TYR A 251 -7.10 29.03 -5.21
C TYR A 251 -5.81 29.86 -5.07
N ASP A 252 -5.70 30.95 -5.83
CA ASP A 252 -4.54 31.87 -5.75
C ASP A 252 -4.40 32.51 -4.36
N GLU A 253 -5.51 32.97 -3.77
CA GLU A 253 -5.50 33.57 -2.43
C GLU A 253 -5.05 32.56 -1.36
N ILE A 254 -5.57 31.31 -1.39
CA ILE A 254 -5.17 30.26 -0.45
C ILE A 254 -3.66 29.99 -0.59
N GLN A 255 -3.16 29.84 -1.82
CA GLN A 255 -1.75 29.56 -2.08
C GLN A 255 -0.84 30.69 -1.57
N ARG A 256 -1.19 31.95 -1.86
CA ARG A 256 -0.41 33.12 -1.42
C ARG A 256 -0.43 33.28 0.09
N ASP A 257 -1.59 33.10 0.73
CA ASP A 257 -1.72 33.24 2.17
C ASP A 257 -1.00 32.11 2.91
N LEU A 258 -1.10 30.88 2.43
CA LEU A 258 -0.31 29.76 2.96
C LEU A 258 1.19 30.00 2.80
N GLY A 259 1.64 30.50 1.64
CA GLY A 259 3.05 30.83 1.43
C GLY A 259 3.55 31.88 2.43
N ARG A 260 2.79 32.96 2.63
CA ARG A 260 3.12 34.00 3.63
C ARG A 260 3.14 33.45 5.04
N LEU A 261 2.15 32.65 5.42
CA LEU A 261 2.05 32.06 6.74
C LEU A 261 3.14 31.02 7.02
N ILE A 262 3.56 30.25 6.03
CA ILE A 262 4.50 29.14 6.20
C ILE A 262 5.95 29.61 6.01
N HIS A 263 6.21 30.35 4.94
CA HIS A 263 7.56 30.71 4.46
C HIS A 263 7.86 32.20 4.48
N ASP A 264 6.95 33.07 4.96
CA ASP A 264 7.04 34.52 4.97
C ASP A 264 7.15 35.13 3.55
N GLU A 265 6.78 34.41 2.52
CA GLU A 265 6.77 34.82 1.11
C GLU A 265 5.48 34.43 0.40
N ALA A 266 5.02 35.22 -0.57
CA ALA A 266 3.85 34.86 -1.37
C ALA A 266 4.18 33.65 -2.26
N TRP A 267 3.33 32.61 -2.21
CA TRP A 267 3.52 31.42 -3.04
C TRP A 267 2.95 31.63 -4.43
N GLU A 268 3.84 31.79 -5.40
CA GLU A 268 3.42 31.93 -6.80
C GLU A 268 3.04 30.57 -7.40
N THR A 269 1.90 30.55 -8.06
CA THR A 269 1.35 29.35 -8.71
C THR A 269 1.13 29.61 -10.19
N LEU A 270 1.59 28.70 -11.05
CA LEU A 270 1.45 28.77 -12.48
C LEU A 270 0.26 27.89 -12.94
N SER A 271 -0.65 28.48 -13.73
CA SER A 271 -1.70 27.68 -14.38
C SER A 271 -1.13 26.87 -15.54
N ILE A 272 -1.44 25.57 -15.58
CA ILE A 272 -1.01 24.63 -16.61
C ILE A 272 -2.21 23.94 -17.28
N PRO A 273 -2.08 23.50 -18.55
CA PRO A 273 -3.14 22.74 -19.21
C PRO A 273 -3.50 21.46 -18.45
N LYS A 274 -4.80 21.12 -18.35
CA LYS A 274 -5.28 19.90 -17.70
C LYS A 274 -4.62 18.63 -18.23
N ALA A 275 -4.34 18.55 -19.54
CA ALA A 275 -3.64 17.40 -20.13
C ALA A 275 -2.22 17.21 -19.57
N ALA A 276 -1.46 18.30 -19.39
CA ALA A 276 -0.13 18.26 -18.80
C ALA A 276 -0.19 17.85 -17.31
N ALA A 277 -1.16 18.34 -16.57
CA ALA A 277 -1.36 17.96 -15.17
C ALA A 277 -1.78 16.49 -15.01
N LYS A 278 -2.63 15.96 -15.89
CA LYS A 278 -3.00 14.53 -15.89
C LYS A 278 -1.79 13.64 -16.20
N ALA A 279 -0.96 14.02 -17.15
CA ALA A 279 0.30 13.32 -17.44
C ALA A 279 1.26 13.36 -16.24
N GLY A 280 1.37 14.51 -15.57
CA GLY A 280 2.16 14.66 -14.34
C GLY A 280 1.63 13.80 -13.18
N ALA A 281 0.33 13.80 -12.93
CA ALA A 281 -0.29 12.98 -11.89
C ALA A 281 -0.15 11.48 -12.18
N TRP A 282 -0.24 11.08 -13.45
CA TRP A 282 0.03 9.71 -13.88
C TRP A 282 1.51 9.34 -13.64
N ALA A 283 2.43 10.22 -14.00
CA ALA A 283 3.86 10.02 -13.81
C ALA A 283 4.21 9.94 -12.31
N GLU A 284 3.63 10.81 -11.46
CA GLU A 284 3.81 10.77 -10.01
C GLU A 284 3.37 9.43 -9.42
N THR A 285 2.23 8.91 -9.88
CA THR A 285 1.69 7.63 -9.39
C THR A 285 2.39 6.41 -10.01
N ALA A 286 2.67 6.43 -11.33
CA ALA A 286 3.19 5.26 -12.06
C ALA A 286 4.72 5.16 -12.01
N VAL A 287 5.42 6.30 -11.95
CA VAL A 287 6.88 6.35 -12.04
C VAL A 287 7.54 6.52 -10.66
N PHE A 288 6.94 7.30 -9.76
CA PHE A 288 7.53 7.57 -8.44
C PHE A 288 6.96 6.73 -7.32
N ASP A 289 5.96 5.84 -7.61
CA ASP A 289 5.27 4.99 -6.62
C ASP A 289 4.87 5.77 -5.36
N GLU A 290 4.72 7.06 -5.47
CA GLU A 290 4.10 7.87 -4.46
C GLU A 290 2.60 7.66 -4.58
N ASP A 291 1.92 7.38 -3.48
CA ASP A 291 0.47 7.51 -3.38
C ASP A 291 0.12 8.99 -3.60
N GLY A 292 0.23 9.41 -4.86
CA GLY A 292 -0.09 10.75 -5.29
C GLY A 292 -1.52 11.07 -4.86
N PHE A 293 -1.69 12.06 -4.01
CA PHE A 293 -3.02 12.50 -3.60
C PHE A 293 -3.85 12.99 -4.79
N ILE A 294 -3.19 13.62 -5.78
CA ILE A 294 -3.83 14.17 -6.97
C ILE A 294 -4.23 13.03 -7.91
N ARG A 295 -5.53 12.84 -8.09
CA ARG A 295 -6.09 11.85 -9.01
C ARG A 295 -6.56 12.53 -10.30
N PRO A 296 -6.62 11.81 -11.45
CA PRO A 296 -7.07 12.40 -12.72
C PRO A 296 -8.43 13.11 -12.65
N TRP A 297 -9.38 12.57 -11.93
CA TRP A 297 -10.70 13.20 -11.76
C TRP A 297 -10.64 14.53 -10.99
N MET A 298 -9.68 14.70 -10.06
CA MET A 298 -9.49 15.97 -9.35
C MET A 298 -8.98 17.06 -10.30
N VAL A 299 -8.18 16.65 -11.31
CA VAL A 299 -7.75 17.56 -12.39
C VAL A 299 -8.93 17.98 -13.25
N ASP A 300 -9.89 17.09 -13.50
CA ASP A 300 -11.09 17.42 -14.29
C ASP A 300 -11.94 18.50 -13.62
N ILE A 301 -12.13 18.41 -12.31
CA ILE A 301 -12.94 19.34 -11.50
C ILE A 301 -12.15 20.51 -10.92
N SER A 302 -10.87 20.65 -11.22
CA SER A 302 -10.00 21.71 -10.65
C SER A 302 -10.46 23.13 -11.00
N GLY A 303 -11.24 23.29 -12.07
CA GLY A 303 -11.84 24.57 -12.44
C GLY A 303 -13.24 24.83 -11.86
N ASP A 304 -13.78 23.89 -11.07
CA ASP A 304 -15.11 24.03 -10.49
C ASP A 304 -15.10 25.15 -9.45
N HIS A 305 -16.05 26.07 -9.56
CA HIS A 305 -16.27 27.17 -8.63
C HIS A 305 -17.63 27.03 -7.97
N TYR A 306 -17.70 27.34 -6.68
CA TYR A 306 -18.96 27.36 -5.94
C TYR A 306 -19.01 28.58 -5.03
N GLU A 307 -20.12 29.31 -5.09
CA GLU A 307 -20.56 30.31 -4.11
C GLU A 307 -21.96 29.91 -3.64
N LEU A 308 -22.25 30.09 -2.34
CA LEU A 308 -23.52 29.61 -1.76
C LEU A 308 -24.39 30.77 -1.35
N ASP A 309 -25.67 30.73 -1.77
CA ASP A 309 -26.74 31.51 -1.16
C ASP A 309 -27.22 30.79 0.10
N LEU A 310 -26.99 31.39 1.26
CA LEU A 310 -27.36 30.83 2.56
C LEU A 310 -28.71 31.38 3.08
N THR A 311 -29.55 31.94 2.21
CA THR A 311 -30.83 32.55 2.60
C THR A 311 -31.74 31.54 3.28
N ALA A 312 -31.83 30.31 2.78
CA ALA A 312 -32.63 29.24 3.40
C ALA A 312 -32.16 28.91 4.80
N ALA A 313 -30.85 28.77 5.00
CA ALA A 313 -30.22 28.50 6.31
C ALA A 313 -30.51 29.66 7.30
N ARG A 314 -30.38 30.90 6.86
CA ARG A 314 -30.67 32.08 7.69
C ARG A 314 -32.16 32.16 8.07
N THR A 315 -33.04 31.99 7.10
CA THR A 315 -34.49 32.18 7.28
C THR A 315 -35.10 31.07 8.14
N HIS A 316 -34.81 29.80 7.78
CA HIS A 316 -35.45 28.65 8.43
C HIS A 316 -34.73 28.19 9.70
N LEU A 317 -33.38 28.26 9.74
CA LEU A 317 -32.62 27.79 10.89
C LEU A 317 -32.18 28.93 11.81
N GLY A 318 -32.25 30.21 11.35
CA GLY A 318 -31.59 31.31 12.07
C GLY A 318 -30.10 31.10 12.22
N TRP A 319 -29.50 30.45 11.22
CA TRP A 319 -28.10 30.06 11.26
C TRP A 319 -27.25 30.86 10.26
N SER A 320 -26.05 31.20 10.68
CA SER A 320 -24.98 31.76 9.83
C SER A 320 -23.63 31.24 10.32
N PRO A 321 -22.67 31.04 9.43
CA PRO A 321 -21.32 30.63 9.82
C PRO A 321 -20.65 31.69 10.67
N LYS A 322 -19.88 31.27 11.68
CA LYS A 322 -19.11 32.15 12.57
C LYS A 322 -17.62 32.12 12.25
N HIS A 323 -17.17 31.03 11.66
CA HIS A 323 -15.80 30.82 11.26
C HIS A 323 -15.66 31.08 9.76
N SER A 324 -14.47 31.43 9.30
CA SER A 324 -14.09 31.41 7.90
C SER A 324 -12.69 30.84 7.75
N LEU A 325 -12.43 30.15 6.66
CA LEU A 325 -11.13 29.53 6.38
C LEU A 325 -10.01 30.57 6.44
N ARG A 326 -10.22 31.74 5.84
CA ARG A 326 -9.26 32.86 5.85
C ARG A 326 -8.81 33.24 7.28
N LYS A 327 -9.73 33.24 8.24
CA LYS A 327 -9.44 33.57 9.64
C LYS A 327 -8.84 32.39 10.40
N SER A 328 -9.12 31.17 10.01
CA SER A 328 -8.66 29.96 10.66
C SER A 328 -7.25 29.53 10.20
N LEU A 329 -6.87 29.84 8.95
CA LEU A 329 -5.57 29.46 8.39
C LEU A 329 -4.36 29.84 9.26
N PRO A 330 -4.27 31.06 9.86
CA PRO A 330 -3.12 31.40 10.73
C PRO A 330 -2.98 30.46 11.93
N ALA A 331 -4.09 30.07 12.56
CA ALA A 331 -4.06 29.15 13.71
C ALA A 331 -3.69 27.72 13.29
N ILE A 332 -4.25 27.25 12.18
CA ILE A 332 -3.93 25.92 11.60
C ILE A 332 -2.44 25.82 11.27
N VAL A 333 -1.87 26.86 10.60
CA VAL A 333 -0.45 26.91 10.24
C VAL A 333 0.44 27.07 11.48
N ALA A 334 -0.01 27.81 12.50
CA ALA A 334 0.72 27.90 13.77
C ALA A 334 0.79 26.52 14.45
N GLY A 335 -0.27 25.74 14.44
CA GLY A 335 -0.28 24.35 14.92
C GLY A 335 0.71 23.46 14.14
N LEU A 336 0.73 23.56 12.81
CA LEU A 336 1.70 22.87 11.97
C LEU A 336 3.16 23.27 12.33
N LYS A 337 3.44 24.57 12.48
CA LYS A 337 4.79 25.07 12.82
C LYS A 337 5.23 24.66 14.23
N ALA A 338 4.30 24.56 15.19
CA ALA A 338 4.60 24.19 16.56
C ALA A 338 5.00 22.70 16.69
N ASP A 339 4.30 21.80 16.01
CA ASP A 339 4.64 20.37 15.96
C ASP A 339 4.24 19.79 14.59
N PRO A 340 5.12 19.91 13.60
CA PRO A 340 4.84 19.40 12.24
C PRO A 340 4.52 17.92 12.22
N PHE A 341 5.22 17.17 13.05
CA PHE A 341 5.09 15.72 13.09
C PHE A 341 3.70 15.29 13.61
N ALA A 342 3.28 15.80 14.77
CA ALA A 342 1.97 15.51 15.33
C ALA A 342 0.84 16.01 14.42
N TRP A 343 1.03 17.19 13.78
CA TRP A 343 0.05 17.73 12.84
C TRP A 343 -0.13 16.82 11.62
N TYR A 344 0.96 16.30 11.04
CA TYR A 344 0.90 15.35 9.92
C TYR A 344 0.20 14.05 10.31
N GLN A 345 0.48 13.51 11.50
CA GLN A 345 -0.20 12.32 12.00
C GLN A 345 -1.70 12.54 12.17
N ALA A 346 -2.08 13.64 12.82
CA ALA A 346 -3.48 13.98 13.06
C ALA A 346 -4.25 14.12 11.74
N ASN A 347 -3.59 14.65 10.69
CA ASN A 347 -4.14 14.80 9.35
C ASN A 347 -3.96 13.58 8.44
N ARG A 348 -3.47 12.44 8.96
CA ARG A 348 -3.21 11.18 8.22
C ARG A 348 -2.27 11.37 7.04
N LEU A 349 -1.33 12.29 7.15
CA LEU A 349 -0.26 12.53 6.19
C LEU A 349 0.99 11.72 6.57
N ASN A 350 1.90 11.56 5.62
CA ASN A 350 3.18 10.91 5.91
C ASN A 350 4.07 11.81 6.78
N ALA A 351 4.00 11.62 8.10
CA ALA A 351 4.75 12.40 9.08
C ALA A 351 6.27 12.25 8.97
N ALA A 352 6.74 11.17 8.32
CA ALA A 352 8.17 10.99 8.09
C ALA A 352 8.81 12.06 7.20
N ARG A 353 8.00 12.77 6.40
CA ARG A 353 8.47 13.84 5.51
C ARG A 353 8.88 15.12 6.21
N VAL A 354 8.38 15.34 7.43
CA VAL A 354 8.62 16.58 8.20
C VAL A 354 9.49 16.35 9.44
N ALA A 355 9.96 15.12 9.65
CA ALA A 355 10.89 14.83 10.71
C ALA A 355 12.30 15.28 10.30
N ASP A 356 12.89 16.21 11.05
CA ASP A 356 14.26 16.72 10.84
C ASP A 356 15.29 15.60 11.02
N ASP A 357 15.07 14.67 11.94
CA ASP A 357 15.72 13.38 12.05
C ASP A 357 14.63 12.29 12.19
N LYS A 358 14.42 11.51 11.13
CA LYS A 358 13.39 10.46 11.09
C LYS A 358 13.61 9.39 12.17
N VAL A 359 14.87 9.22 12.58
CA VAL A 359 15.24 8.31 13.66
C VAL A 359 14.93 8.92 15.03
N GLU A 360 15.11 10.24 15.20
CA GLU A 360 14.81 10.93 16.45
C GLU A 360 13.29 11.07 16.66
N ALA A 361 12.54 11.29 15.58
CA ALA A 361 11.07 11.29 15.63
C ALA A 361 10.49 9.92 16.00
N ALA A 362 11.05 8.83 15.48
CA ALA A 362 10.64 7.49 15.87
C ALA A 362 11.08 7.17 17.33
N ALA A 363 12.24 7.68 17.77
CA ALA A 363 12.68 7.56 19.17
C ALA A 363 11.77 8.35 20.14
N SER A 364 11.33 9.54 19.73
CA SER A 364 10.40 10.37 20.52
C SER A 364 9.04 9.69 20.67
N ARG A 365 8.55 9.00 19.63
CA ARG A 365 7.31 8.20 19.72
C ARG A 365 7.44 7.05 20.72
N ALA A 366 8.54 6.30 20.66
CA ALA A 366 8.77 5.19 21.57
C ALA A 366 8.91 5.67 23.04
N HIS A 367 9.46 6.89 23.25
CA HIS A 367 9.53 7.49 24.57
C HIS A 367 8.19 8.03 25.09
N ALA A 368 7.32 8.51 24.20
CA ALA A 368 5.99 9.02 24.56
C ALA A 368 4.98 7.89 24.84
N MET A 369 5.24 6.68 24.36
CA MET A 369 4.34 5.55 24.52
C MET A 369 4.54 4.90 25.89
N LYS A 370 3.46 4.75 26.67
CA LYS A 370 3.54 4.04 27.94
C LYS A 370 3.93 2.58 27.70
N PRO A 371 4.78 1.95 28.55
CA PRO A 371 5.22 0.57 28.36
C PRO A 371 4.08 -0.45 28.19
N ALA A 372 2.93 -0.20 28.81
CA ALA A 372 1.74 -1.04 28.68
C ALA A 372 1.05 -0.89 27.30
N GLU A 373 1.09 0.28 26.70
CA GLU A 373 0.52 0.54 25.37
C GLU A 373 1.41 -0.07 24.27
N HIS A 374 2.71 0.06 24.42
CA HIS A 374 3.69 -0.59 23.53
C HIS A 374 3.54 -2.13 23.57
N SER A 375 3.44 -2.72 24.75
CA SER A 375 3.23 -4.17 24.90
C SER A 375 1.89 -4.64 24.31
N ARG A 376 0.83 -3.84 24.41
CA ARG A 376 -0.47 -4.13 23.77
C ARG A 376 -0.36 -4.06 22.27
N MET A 377 0.27 -3.03 21.73
CA MET A 377 0.47 -2.86 20.30
C MET A 377 1.27 -4.02 19.69
N LEU A 378 2.36 -4.45 20.34
CA LEU A 378 3.12 -5.64 19.93
C LEU A 378 2.29 -6.93 19.99
N ALA A 379 1.46 -7.10 21.03
CA ALA A 379 0.57 -8.24 21.15
C ALA A 379 -0.54 -8.25 20.10
N ASP A 380 -1.07 -7.08 19.73
CA ASP A 380 -2.09 -6.93 18.69
C ASP A 380 -1.48 -7.18 17.32
N HIS A 381 -0.28 -6.67 17.07
CA HIS A 381 0.47 -6.95 15.84
C HIS A 381 0.78 -8.46 15.73
N ALA A 382 1.26 -9.09 16.80
CA ALA A 382 1.51 -10.54 16.82
C ALA A 382 0.24 -11.36 16.59
N ARG A 383 -0.94 -10.90 17.04
CA ARG A 383 -2.24 -11.52 16.73
C ARG A 383 -2.59 -11.35 15.25
N SER A 384 -2.43 -10.15 14.70
CA SER A 384 -2.66 -9.87 13.30
C SER A 384 -1.75 -10.72 12.40
N MET A 385 -0.47 -10.82 12.72
CA MET A 385 0.49 -11.65 11.97
C MET A 385 0.14 -13.13 12.02
N ARG A 386 -0.33 -13.64 13.19
CA ARG A 386 -0.85 -15.02 13.27
C ARG A 386 -2.11 -15.21 12.44
N GLY A 387 -3.01 -14.23 12.41
CA GLY A 387 -4.18 -14.25 11.51
C GLY A 387 -3.74 -14.36 10.06
N MET A 388 -2.84 -13.49 9.60
CA MET A 388 -2.28 -13.53 8.24
C MET A 388 -1.58 -14.86 7.94
N HIS A 389 -0.89 -15.48 8.89
CA HIS A 389 -0.29 -16.79 8.71
C HIS A 389 -1.35 -17.87 8.42
N PHE A 390 -2.46 -17.87 9.17
CA PHE A 390 -3.56 -18.82 8.93
C PHE A 390 -4.27 -18.55 7.60
N ASP A 391 -4.43 -17.30 7.19
CA ASP A 391 -5.00 -16.94 5.89
C ASP A 391 -4.12 -17.38 4.72
N MET A 392 -2.82 -17.54 4.97
CA MET A 392 -1.82 -17.94 3.96
C MET A 392 -1.49 -19.44 3.99
N LEU A 393 -2.23 -20.28 4.71
CA LEU A 393 -1.99 -21.74 4.75
C LEU A 393 -2.05 -22.40 3.35
N TRP A 394 -2.80 -21.82 2.42
CA TRP A 394 -2.86 -22.29 1.05
C TRP A 394 -1.48 -22.31 0.36
N VAL A 395 -0.56 -21.40 0.73
CA VAL A 395 0.82 -21.35 0.20
C VAL A 395 1.57 -22.62 0.60
N HIS A 396 1.43 -23.07 1.85
CA HIS A 396 2.07 -24.31 2.31
C HIS A 396 1.51 -25.55 1.59
N TRP A 397 0.19 -25.57 1.33
CA TRP A 397 -0.42 -26.65 0.55
C TRP A 397 0.10 -26.67 -0.89
N LEU A 398 0.24 -25.53 -1.55
CA LEU A 398 0.85 -25.44 -2.88
C LEU A 398 2.31 -25.90 -2.86
N THR A 399 3.09 -25.45 -1.87
CA THR A 399 4.49 -25.87 -1.71
C THR A 399 4.59 -27.37 -1.49
N MET A 400 3.69 -27.97 -0.71
CA MET A 400 3.60 -29.43 -0.54
C MET A 400 3.25 -30.13 -1.85
N GLY A 401 2.32 -29.57 -2.64
CA GLY A 401 1.97 -30.06 -3.97
C GLY A 401 3.14 -30.03 -4.95
N LEU A 402 3.96 -28.97 -4.93
CA LEU A 402 5.20 -28.87 -5.71
C LEU A 402 6.22 -29.91 -5.27
N GLY A 403 6.35 -30.18 -3.97
CA GLY A 403 7.20 -31.25 -3.46
C GLY A 403 6.75 -32.63 -3.95
N LEU A 404 5.45 -32.93 -3.94
CA LEU A 404 4.90 -34.17 -4.48
C LEU A 404 5.14 -34.28 -5.98
N TRP A 405 4.88 -33.18 -6.72
CA TRP A 405 5.18 -33.12 -8.14
C TRP A 405 6.65 -33.46 -8.42
N LEU A 406 7.58 -32.77 -7.75
CA LEU A 406 9.01 -32.96 -7.93
C LEU A 406 9.43 -34.42 -7.65
N ALA A 407 8.95 -34.99 -6.53
CA ALA A 407 9.24 -36.38 -6.18
C ALA A 407 8.78 -37.42 -7.21
N THR A 408 7.73 -37.12 -7.97
CA THR A 408 7.15 -38.05 -8.96
C THR A 408 7.68 -37.81 -10.37
N VAL A 409 8.23 -36.66 -10.68
CA VAL A 409 8.74 -36.27 -12.01
C VAL A 409 9.72 -37.28 -12.59
N PRO A 410 10.73 -37.81 -11.88
CA PRO A 410 11.68 -38.78 -12.45
C PRO A 410 11.03 -40.06 -12.89
N LEU A 411 9.94 -40.48 -12.25
CA LEU A 411 9.16 -41.68 -12.64
C LEU A 411 8.31 -41.37 -13.88
N ILE A 412 7.65 -40.21 -13.92
CA ILE A 412 6.78 -39.78 -15.01
C ILE A 412 7.56 -39.60 -16.32
N PHE A 413 8.76 -38.99 -16.23
CA PHE A 413 9.60 -38.75 -17.41
C PHE A 413 10.54 -39.91 -17.74
N GLY A 414 10.44 -41.03 -17.04
CA GLY A 414 11.23 -42.24 -17.33
C GLY A 414 12.74 -42.04 -17.12
N VAL A 415 13.13 -41.12 -16.24
CA VAL A 415 14.55 -40.71 -16.02
C VAL A 415 15.41 -41.91 -15.62
N PHE A 416 14.90 -42.80 -14.79
CA PHE A 416 15.62 -43.99 -14.32
C PHE A 416 15.71 -45.12 -15.37
N THR A 417 14.90 -45.08 -16.42
CA THR A 417 14.83 -46.09 -17.45
C THR A 417 15.45 -45.66 -18.79
N GLN A 418 15.86 -44.39 -18.88
CA GLN A 418 16.46 -43.83 -20.09
C GLN A 418 17.84 -44.41 -20.35
N THR A 419 18.00 -45.12 -21.47
CA THR A 419 19.26 -45.75 -21.91
C THR A 419 19.85 -45.10 -23.16
N GLU A 420 19.01 -44.41 -23.95
CA GLU A 420 19.44 -43.73 -25.17
C GLU A 420 19.59 -42.21 -24.92
N PHE A 421 20.68 -41.67 -25.40
CA PHE A 421 21.02 -40.25 -25.27
C PHE A 421 21.41 -39.67 -26.62
N SER A 422 21.13 -38.39 -26.86
CA SER A 422 21.48 -37.70 -28.11
C SER A 422 22.98 -37.64 -28.33
N THR A 423 23.38 -37.50 -29.59
CA THR A 423 24.79 -37.36 -30.00
C THR A 423 25.44 -36.12 -29.32
N ALA A 424 24.68 -35.05 -29.13
CA ALA A 424 25.16 -33.85 -28.43
C ALA A 424 25.49 -34.14 -26.97
N ILE A 425 24.62 -34.87 -26.23
CA ILE A 425 24.89 -35.28 -24.85
C ILE A 425 26.14 -36.17 -24.73
N LEU A 426 26.31 -37.08 -25.66
CA LEU A 426 27.49 -37.97 -25.71
C LEU A 426 28.75 -37.16 -26.00
N ALA A 427 28.69 -36.23 -26.96
CA ALA A 427 29.84 -35.37 -27.29
C ALA A 427 30.22 -34.48 -26.08
N VAL A 428 29.28 -33.88 -25.39
CA VAL A 428 29.53 -33.09 -24.16
C VAL A 428 30.12 -33.98 -23.06
N THR A 429 29.66 -35.22 -22.93
CA THR A 429 30.16 -36.17 -21.93
C THR A 429 31.63 -36.49 -22.17
N GLU A 430 32.01 -36.74 -23.41
CA GLU A 430 33.39 -37.02 -23.81
C GLU A 430 34.27 -35.79 -23.68
N ASP A 431 33.82 -34.62 -24.22
CA ASP A 431 34.57 -33.37 -24.25
C ASP A 431 34.88 -32.84 -22.83
N ARG A 432 33.96 -33.02 -21.91
CA ARG A 432 34.10 -32.58 -20.49
C ARG A 432 34.57 -33.68 -19.54
N ASN A 433 34.82 -34.89 -20.02
CA ASN A 433 35.19 -36.06 -19.22
C ASN A 433 34.23 -36.29 -18.04
N LEU A 434 32.93 -36.24 -18.31
CA LEU A 434 31.86 -36.35 -17.31
C LEU A 434 31.52 -37.84 -17.05
N TRP A 435 30.85 -38.09 -15.93
CA TRP A 435 30.27 -39.41 -15.65
C TRP A 435 29.28 -39.80 -16.73
N ALA A 436 29.06 -41.13 -16.86
CA ALA A 436 28.11 -41.66 -17.86
C ALA A 436 26.74 -40.97 -17.74
N PRO A 437 26.08 -40.63 -18.87
CA PRO A 437 24.81 -39.88 -18.86
C PRO A 437 23.73 -40.59 -18.03
N ALA A 438 23.67 -41.92 -18.06
CA ALA A 438 22.73 -42.69 -17.26
C ALA A 438 22.92 -42.49 -15.75
N LEU A 439 24.18 -42.42 -15.27
CA LEU A 439 24.48 -42.15 -13.86
C LEU A 439 24.06 -40.71 -13.47
N ARG A 440 24.39 -39.72 -14.31
CA ARG A 440 24.01 -38.31 -14.08
C ARG A 440 22.50 -38.17 -14.03
N ASN A 441 21.78 -38.85 -14.94
CA ASN A 441 20.34 -38.88 -14.97
C ASN A 441 19.75 -39.51 -13.68
N ALA A 442 20.31 -40.63 -13.24
CA ALA A 442 19.90 -41.26 -11.98
C ALA A 442 20.16 -40.35 -10.74
N LEU A 443 21.31 -39.65 -10.69
CA LEU A 443 21.63 -38.70 -9.61
C LEU A 443 20.65 -37.54 -9.60
N SER A 444 20.33 -36.94 -10.75
CA SER A 444 19.33 -35.87 -10.86
C SER A 444 17.94 -36.39 -10.43
N GLY A 445 17.52 -37.57 -10.86
CA GLY A 445 16.24 -38.13 -10.47
C GLY A 445 16.15 -38.41 -8.95
N TRP A 446 17.19 -38.98 -8.33
CA TRP A 446 17.18 -39.19 -6.88
C TRP A 446 17.25 -37.86 -6.10
N ASN A 447 17.96 -36.85 -6.61
CA ASN A 447 17.94 -35.49 -6.06
C ASN A 447 16.50 -34.96 -5.99
N ASP A 448 15.73 -35.10 -7.07
CA ASP A 448 14.34 -34.61 -7.15
C ASP A 448 13.42 -35.34 -6.17
N VAL A 449 13.55 -36.68 -6.08
CA VAL A 449 12.81 -37.47 -5.10
C VAL A 449 13.10 -36.99 -3.67
N ILE A 450 14.38 -36.85 -3.30
CA ILE A 450 14.77 -36.44 -1.96
C ILE A 450 14.32 -35.01 -1.66
N CYS A 451 14.62 -34.07 -2.56
CA CYS A 451 14.20 -32.67 -2.41
C CYS A 451 12.67 -32.53 -2.34
N GLY A 452 11.94 -33.27 -3.17
CA GLY A 452 10.48 -33.28 -3.15
C GLY A 452 9.89 -33.75 -1.82
N VAL A 453 10.42 -34.82 -1.25
CA VAL A 453 10.03 -35.32 0.07
C VAL A 453 10.37 -34.30 1.17
N LEU A 454 11.56 -33.71 1.13
CA LEU A 454 11.98 -32.69 2.10
C LEU A 454 11.08 -31.44 2.03
N ILE A 455 10.75 -30.96 0.81
CA ILE A 455 9.82 -29.84 0.61
C ILE A 455 8.46 -30.15 1.23
N MET A 456 7.91 -31.34 1.04
CA MET A 456 6.65 -31.74 1.65
C MET A 456 6.72 -31.72 3.17
N VAL A 457 7.78 -32.29 3.76
CA VAL A 457 7.96 -32.31 5.22
C VAL A 457 8.08 -30.90 5.80
N PHE A 458 8.94 -30.05 5.22
CA PHE A 458 9.12 -28.71 5.72
C PHE A 458 7.93 -27.81 5.45
N ALA A 459 7.19 -27.97 4.35
CA ALA A 459 5.93 -27.27 4.13
C ALA A 459 4.88 -27.68 5.18
N GLY A 460 4.79 -28.95 5.53
CA GLY A 460 3.91 -29.44 6.60
C GLY A 460 4.28 -28.87 7.99
N LEU A 461 5.57 -28.83 8.32
CA LEU A 461 6.05 -28.22 9.56
C LEU A 461 5.76 -26.72 9.63
N SER A 462 5.84 -26.02 8.48
CA SER A 462 5.59 -24.58 8.37
C SER A 462 4.11 -24.20 8.55
N MET A 463 3.17 -25.15 8.47
CA MET A 463 1.74 -24.88 8.75
C MET A 463 1.50 -24.49 10.21
N SER A 464 2.40 -24.90 11.13
CA SER A 464 2.35 -24.45 12.51
C SER A 464 3.10 -23.14 12.69
N PRO A 465 2.55 -22.15 13.42
CA PRO A 465 3.26 -20.90 13.73
C PRO A 465 4.62 -21.11 14.44
N ARG A 466 4.80 -22.27 15.12
CA ARG A 466 6.07 -22.64 15.76
C ARG A 466 7.10 -23.19 14.78
N GLY A 467 6.67 -23.63 13.61
CA GLY A 467 7.49 -24.21 12.55
C GLY A 467 7.99 -23.18 11.52
N GLY A 468 7.87 -21.89 11.75
CA GLY A 468 8.24 -20.83 10.79
C GLY A 468 9.69 -20.92 10.26
N TRP A 469 10.61 -21.53 11.00
CA TRP A 469 11.98 -21.80 10.55
C TRP A 469 12.04 -22.76 9.34
N ALA A 470 11.07 -23.65 9.20
CA ALA A 470 11.04 -24.65 8.13
C ALA A 470 10.79 -24.01 6.74
N GLN A 471 10.23 -22.79 6.69
CA GLN A 471 10.13 -22.02 5.44
C GLN A 471 11.53 -21.74 4.86
N TRP A 472 12.52 -21.42 5.70
CA TRP A 472 13.90 -21.22 5.25
C TRP A 472 14.53 -22.49 4.70
N ALA A 473 14.20 -23.65 5.28
CA ALA A 473 14.62 -24.92 4.73
C ALA A 473 14.07 -25.12 3.32
N ASN A 474 12.79 -24.81 3.08
CA ASN A 474 12.21 -24.82 1.74
C ASN A 474 12.88 -23.83 0.80
N ALA A 475 13.17 -22.60 1.24
CA ALA A 475 13.90 -21.62 0.43
C ALA A 475 15.29 -22.13 0.03
N VAL A 476 16.03 -22.74 0.96
CA VAL A 476 17.35 -23.31 0.70
C VAL A 476 17.26 -24.47 -0.29
N ILE A 477 16.27 -25.36 -0.16
CA ILE A 477 16.05 -26.45 -1.11
C ILE A 477 15.66 -25.90 -2.48
N GLY A 478 14.83 -24.86 -2.54
CA GLY A 478 14.51 -24.18 -3.79
C GLY A 478 15.73 -23.59 -4.49
N ILE A 479 16.61 -22.91 -3.76
CA ILE A 479 17.90 -22.40 -4.27
C ILE A 479 18.80 -23.55 -4.72
N TRP A 480 18.88 -24.64 -3.96
CA TRP A 480 19.62 -25.83 -4.33
C TRP A 480 19.14 -26.40 -5.67
N LEU A 481 17.83 -26.51 -5.88
CA LEU A 481 17.26 -27.01 -7.13
C LEU A 481 17.66 -26.15 -8.34
N LEU A 482 17.77 -24.82 -8.19
CA LEU A 482 18.24 -23.95 -9.26
C LEU A 482 19.67 -24.32 -9.73
N GLY A 483 20.50 -24.85 -8.83
CA GLY A 483 21.88 -25.24 -9.12
C GLY A 483 22.09 -26.72 -9.41
N ALA A 484 21.26 -27.60 -8.84
CA ALA A 484 21.49 -29.04 -8.85
C ALA A 484 21.59 -29.63 -10.26
N SER A 485 20.68 -29.28 -11.16
CA SER A 485 20.68 -29.76 -12.55
C SER A 485 21.94 -29.34 -13.33
N ILE A 486 22.51 -28.20 -13.00
CA ILE A 486 23.74 -27.70 -13.63
C ILE A 486 24.95 -28.40 -13.03
N LEU A 487 24.95 -28.58 -11.70
CA LEU A 487 26.05 -29.28 -10.99
C LEU A 487 26.16 -30.76 -11.44
N PHE A 488 25.03 -31.42 -11.64
CA PHE A 488 25.01 -32.81 -12.11
C PHE A 488 25.15 -32.93 -13.63
N TRP A 489 25.27 -31.82 -14.38
CA TRP A 489 25.28 -31.84 -15.84
C TRP A 489 24.16 -32.71 -16.40
N THR A 490 22.92 -32.46 -15.91
CA THR A 490 21.78 -33.34 -16.18
C THR A 490 21.55 -33.54 -17.68
N PRO A 491 21.47 -34.75 -18.19
CA PRO A 491 21.22 -35.03 -19.61
C PRO A 491 19.78 -34.73 -20.04
N SER A 492 18.84 -34.67 -19.09
CA SER A 492 17.41 -34.45 -19.36
C SER A 492 17.07 -32.97 -19.36
N ALA A 493 16.71 -32.42 -20.53
CA ALA A 493 16.19 -31.05 -20.65
C ALA A 493 14.89 -30.86 -19.85
N ALA A 494 14.09 -31.92 -19.71
CA ALA A 494 12.86 -31.92 -18.94
C ALA A 494 13.16 -31.71 -17.43
N ILE A 495 14.10 -32.46 -16.87
CA ILE A 495 14.55 -32.32 -15.47
C ILE A 495 15.15 -30.94 -15.24
N TYR A 496 16.07 -30.49 -16.09
CA TYR A 496 16.66 -29.14 -15.99
C TYR A 496 15.59 -28.03 -15.94
N SER A 497 14.60 -28.10 -16.85
CA SER A 497 13.56 -27.08 -16.90
C SER A 497 12.60 -27.16 -15.71
N ASN A 498 12.29 -28.38 -15.25
CA ASN A 498 11.44 -28.64 -14.10
C ASN A 498 12.08 -28.14 -12.79
N ASP A 499 13.35 -28.46 -12.54
CA ASP A 499 14.08 -28.02 -11.35
C ASP A 499 14.18 -26.52 -11.26
N MET A 500 14.45 -25.85 -12.39
CA MET A 500 14.45 -24.39 -12.47
C MET A 500 13.09 -23.80 -12.10
N LEU A 501 12.00 -24.37 -12.64
CA LEU A 501 10.64 -23.89 -12.38
C LEU A 501 10.22 -24.17 -10.94
N VAL A 502 10.38 -25.39 -10.47
CA VAL A 502 9.96 -25.78 -9.10
C VAL A 502 10.81 -25.04 -8.07
N GLY A 503 12.14 -24.95 -8.27
CA GLY A 503 13.03 -24.20 -7.39
C GLY A 503 12.63 -22.74 -7.26
N ALA A 504 12.37 -22.06 -8.39
CA ALA A 504 11.91 -20.67 -8.40
C ALA A 504 10.56 -20.49 -7.71
N LEU A 505 9.59 -21.38 -7.97
CA LEU A 505 8.26 -21.33 -7.36
C LEU A 505 8.31 -21.59 -5.86
N VAL A 506 9.10 -22.55 -5.38
CA VAL A 506 9.27 -22.83 -3.95
C VAL A 506 9.86 -21.61 -3.23
N VAL A 507 10.88 -20.96 -3.80
CA VAL A 507 11.44 -19.73 -3.22
C VAL A 507 10.41 -18.61 -3.25
N ALA A 508 9.73 -18.39 -4.38
CA ALA A 508 8.72 -17.34 -4.52
C ALA A 508 7.55 -17.51 -3.53
N LEU A 509 7.03 -18.74 -3.36
CA LEU A 509 5.98 -19.03 -2.39
C LEU A 509 6.46 -18.82 -0.95
N THR A 510 7.71 -19.16 -0.64
CA THR A 510 8.29 -18.90 0.67
C THR A 510 8.36 -17.40 0.97
N ILE A 511 8.69 -16.57 -0.01
CA ILE A 511 8.77 -15.10 0.13
C ILE A 511 7.39 -14.46 0.40
N LEU A 512 6.31 -15.06 -0.08
CA LEU A 512 4.95 -14.52 0.10
C LEU A 512 4.45 -14.58 1.55
N ILE A 513 5.08 -15.39 2.41
CA ILE A 513 4.60 -15.59 3.77
C ILE A 513 5.07 -14.47 4.69
N PRO A 514 4.15 -13.75 5.40
CA PRO A 514 4.48 -12.54 6.16
C PRO A 514 5.43 -12.75 7.34
N MET A 515 5.51 -13.95 7.90
CA MET A 515 6.35 -14.26 9.07
C MET A 515 7.69 -14.87 8.64
N MET A 516 8.51 -14.11 7.92
CA MET A 516 9.86 -14.56 7.60
C MET A 516 10.78 -14.37 8.82
N PRO A 517 11.51 -15.42 9.24
CA PRO A 517 12.58 -15.26 10.22
C PRO A 517 13.63 -14.26 9.71
N GLY A 518 14.09 -13.35 10.55
CA GLY A 518 15.07 -12.32 10.20
C GLY A 518 14.47 -10.98 9.78
N MET A 519 13.15 -10.84 9.69
CA MET A 519 12.49 -9.53 9.62
C MET A 519 12.19 -9.00 11.01
N SER A 520 12.60 -7.76 11.29
CA SER A 520 12.25 -7.08 12.53
C SER A 520 10.76 -6.72 12.54
N MET A 521 10.01 -7.21 13.53
CA MET A 521 8.61 -6.83 13.71
C MET A 521 8.48 -5.34 14.03
N GLU A 522 9.38 -4.81 14.84
CA GLU A 522 9.40 -3.39 15.20
C GLU A 522 9.73 -2.50 13.99
N GLY A 523 10.70 -2.91 13.17
CA GLY A 523 11.05 -2.19 11.95
C GLY A 523 9.93 -2.16 10.90
N MET A 524 9.05 -3.18 10.87
CA MET A 524 7.87 -3.20 9.99
C MET A 524 6.74 -2.29 10.46
N MET A 525 6.70 -1.93 11.74
CA MET A 525 5.70 -1.03 12.31
C MET A 525 6.07 0.45 12.14
N ASP A 526 7.30 0.75 11.76
CA ASP A 526 7.77 2.10 11.46
C ASP A 526 7.53 2.40 9.97
N GLU A 527 6.74 3.43 9.68
CA GLU A 527 6.40 3.86 8.33
C GLU A 527 7.52 4.63 7.62
N THR A 528 8.66 4.89 8.29
CA THR A 528 9.79 5.60 7.69
C THR A 528 10.56 4.70 6.72
N ASP A 529 10.37 4.87 5.44
CA ASP A 529 11.00 4.08 4.38
C ASP A 529 12.18 4.77 3.67
N THR A 530 12.40 6.07 3.91
CA THR A 530 13.51 6.85 3.32
C THR A 530 14.68 7.00 4.29
N PRO A 531 15.92 6.73 3.88
CA PRO A 531 17.09 6.87 4.75
C PRO A 531 17.34 8.32 5.19
N PRO A 532 17.95 8.56 6.37
CA PRO A 532 18.32 9.89 6.82
C PRO A 532 19.20 10.62 5.82
N GLY A 533 18.83 11.86 5.47
CA GLY A 533 19.56 12.68 4.50
C GLY A 533 19.26 12.38 3.03
N TRP A 534 18.37 11.44 2.73
CA TRP A 534 17.95 11.12 1.37
C TRP A 534 16.63 11.79 1.02
N SER A 535 16.45 12.14 -0.25
CA SER A 535 15.20 12.71 -0.77
C SER A 535 14.21 11.66 -1.29
N TYR A 536 14.62 10.39 -1.36
CA TYR A 536 13.84 9.29 -1.91
C TYR A 536 14.15 7.97 -1.20
N CYS A 537 13.24 6.99 -1.32
CA CYS A 537 13.43 5.64 -0.82
C CYS A 537 14.19 4.79 -1.85
N PRO A 538 15.36 4.21 -1.52
CA PRO A 538 16.16 3.41 -2.46
C PRO A 538 15.60 2.03 -2.74
N SER A 539 14.60 1.57 -1.97
CA SER A 539 14.01 0.22 -2.09
C SER A 539 12.63 0.24 -2.76
N THR A 540 12.28 1.29 -3.51
CA THR A 540 10.99 1.34 -4.22
C THR A 540 10.95 0.37 -5.39
N TYR A 541 9.75 -0.07 -5.77
CA TYR A 541 9.58 -0.89 -6.97
C TYR A 541 10.03 -0.17 -8.24
N LEU A 542 9.97 1.16 -8.29
CA LEU A 542 10.51 1.94 -9.41
C LEU A 542 11.98 1.63 -9.69
N GLN A 543 12.79 1.48 -8.65
CA GLN A 543 14.21 1.12 -8.78
C GLN A 543 14.43 -0.37 -8.98
N ARG A 544 13.53 -1.22 -8.46
CA ARG A 544 13.62 -2.69 -8.55
C ARG A 544 13.07 -3.27 -9.84
N VAL A 545 12.02 -2.68 -10.45
CA VAL A 545 11.44 -3.15 -11.72
C VAL A 545 12.46 -3.20 -12.87
N PRO A 546 13.32 -2.20 -13.09
CA PRO A 546 14.38 -2.30 -14.09
C PRO A 546 15.33 -3.49 -13.84
N ILE A 547 15.68 -3.75 -12.58
CA ILE A 547 16.53 -4.89 -12.20
C ILE A 547 15.82 -6.21 -12.55
N ILE A 548 14.55 -6.35 -12.16
CA ILE A 548 13.75 -7.55 -12.45
C ILE A 548 13.62 -7.76 -13.97
N ALA A 549 13.34 -6.71 -14.73
CA ALA A 549 13.17 -6.78 -16.18
C ALA A 549 14.48 -7.18 -16.89
N LEU A 550 15.61 -6.57 -16.50
CA LEU A 550 16.92 -6.93 -17.03
C LEU A 550 17.35 -8.33 -16.58
N GLY A 551 17.03 -8.72 -15.36
CA GLY A 551 17.24 -10.08 -14.86
C GLY A 551 16.47 -11.11 -15.67
N LEU A 552 15.23 -10.85 -16.08
CA LEU A 552 14.45 -11.73 -16.96
C LEU A 552 15.10 -11.88 -18.34
N ILE A 553 15.61 -10.80 -18.92
CA ILE A 553 16.35 -10.84 -20.19
C ILE A 553 17.60 -11.70 -20.01
N GLY A 554 18.43 -11.40 -19.00
CA GLY A 554 19.65 -12.15 -18.72
C GLY A 554 19.38 -13.62 -18.46
N LEU A 555 18.30 -13.95 -17.73
CA LEU A 555 17.86 -15.33 -17.48
C LEU A 555 17.58 -16.10 -18.77
N VAL A 556 16.82 -15.52 -19.70
CA VAL A 556 16.50 -16.18 -20.98
C VAL A 556 17.77 -16.43 -21.79
N LEU A 557 18.64 -15.42 -21.91
CA LEU A 557 19.89 -15.53 -22.65
C LEU A 557 20.81 -16.60 -22.03
N SER A 558 20.99 -16.57 -20.70
CA SER A 558 21.84 -17.55 -20.00
C SER A 558 21.27 -18.98 -20.08
N ARG A 559 19.95 -19.15 -20.08
CA ARG A 559 19.31 -20.48 -20.24
C ARG A 559 19.56 -21.07 -21.62
N ILE A 560 19.56 -20.25 -22.68
CA ILE A 560 19.88 -20.73 -24.03
C ILE A 560 21.34 -21.22 -24.07
N LEU A 561 22.28 -20.45 -23.52
CA LEU A 561 23.69 -20.83 -23.44
C LEU A 561 23.89 -22.12 -22.65
N THR A 562 23.22 -22.23 -21.50
CA THR A 562 23.24 -23.43 -20.66
C THR A 562 22.72 -24.66 -21.39
N ALA A 563 21.59 -24.51 -22.10
CA ALA A 563 20.97 -25.62 -22.82
C ALA A 563 21.92 -26.19 -23.89
N TYR A 564 22.67 -25.33 -24.58
CA TYR A 564 23.68 -25.78 -25.52
C TYR A 564 24.85 -26.50 -24.82
N GLN A 565 25.37 -25.92 -23.73
CA GLN A 565 26.47 -26.51 -22.97
C GLN A 565 26.15 -27.87 -22.35
N LEU A 566 24.87 -28.08 -21.97
CA LEU A 566 24.39 -29.39 -21.47
C LEU A 566 24.08 -30.38 -22.59
N GLY A 567 24.10 -29.96 -23.86
CA GLY A 567 23.74 -30.80 -25.02
C GLY A 567 22.25 -30.97 -25.21
N HIS A 568 21.41 -30.09 -24.68
CA HIS A 568 19.95 -30.12 -24.84
C HIS A 568 19.49 -29.55 -26.18
N ILE A 569 20.28 -28.67 -26.80
CA ILE A 569 20.08 -28.09 -28.14
C ILE A 569 21.34 -28.25 -28.97
N ASP A 570 21.20 -28.40 -30.28
CA ASP A 570 22.31 -28.68 -31.20
C ASP A 570 22.99 -27.41 -31.73
N ALA A 571 22.34 -26.25 -31.65
CA ALA A 571 22.88 -24.97 -32.15
C ALA A 571 22.36 -23.78 -31.35
N VAL A 572 23.12 -22.69 -31.34
CA VAL A 572 22.76 -21.41 -30.73
C VAL A 572 22.73 -20.32 -31.82
N TRP A 573 21.72 -19.44 -31.77
CA TRP A 573 21.59 -18.31 -32.68
C TRP A 573 22.70 -17.27 -32.43
N GLU A 574 23.47 -16.95 -33.49
CA GLU A 574 24.52 -15.93 -33.48
C GLU A 574 24.44 -15.10 -34.77
N PRO A 575 23.92 -13.85 -34.72
CA PRO A 575 23.68 -13.06 -35.92
C PRO A 575 24.90 -12.28 -36.43
N PHE A 576 25.90 -12.01 -35.57
CA PHE A 576 26.94 -11.02 -35.89
C PHE A 576 28.35 -11.62 -36.01
N PHE A 577 28.69 -12.66 -35.25
CA PHE A 577 30.05 -13.16 -35.13
C PHE A 577 30.17 -14.58 -35.69
N ASN A 578 30.63 -14.67 -36.93
CA ASN A 578 30.93 -15.93 -37.57
C ASN A 578 32.42 -16.22 -37.54
N VAL A 579 32.79 -17.46 -37.21
CA VAL A 579 34.20 -17.94 -37.17
C VAL A 579 34.37 -18.94 -38.31
N PRO A 580 35.59 -19.02 -38.92
CA PRO A 580 35.84 -20.09 -39.89
C PRO A 580 35.75 -21.48 -39.19
N GLY A 581 34.83 -22.32 -39.64
CA GLY A 581 34.63 -23.66 -39.06
C GLY A 581 33.13 -24.03 -38.91
N PRO A 582 32.86 -25.16 -38.28
CA PRO A 582 31.47 -25.63 -38.10
C PRO A 582 30.70 -24.89 -36.99
N LEU A 583 31.38 -24.17 -36.09
CA LEU A 583 30.81 -23.46 -34.96
C LEU A 583 30.70 -21.97 -35.26
N ASN A 584 29.63 -21.33 -34.79
CA ASN A 584 29.52 -19.87 -34.81
C ASN A 584 30.26 -19.21 -33.62
N GLY A 585 30.30 -17.87 -33.58
CA GLY A 585 31.04 -17.15 -32.54
C GLY A 585 30.59 -17.46 -31.12
N THR A 586 29.28 -17.52 -30.87
CA THR A 586 28.72 -17.89 -29.57
C THR A 586 29.11 -19.32 -29.18
N GLU A 587 28.93 -20.29 -30.05
CA GLU A 587 29.28 -21.70 -29.81
C GLU A 587 30.76 -21.83 -29.52
N HIS A 588 31.62 -21.12 -30.29
CA HIS A 588 33.09 -21.15 -30.08
C HIS A 588 33.48 -20.61 -28.70
N ILE A 589 32.82 -19.54 -28.21
CA ILE A 589 33.09 -18.98 -26.88
C ILE A 589 32.73 -19.97 -25.77
N ILE A 590 31.49 -20.52 -25.81
CA ILE A 590 30.96 -21.33 -24.69
C ILE A 590 31.49 -22.78 -24.70
N THR A 591 32.26 -23.18 -25.72
CA THR A 591 32.98 -24.46 -25.77
C THR A 591 34.50 -24.28 -25.66
N SER A 592 35.01 -23.04 -25.49
CA SER A 592 36.41 -22.74 -25.37
C SER A 592 37.05 -23.32 -24.11
N ASP A 593 38.37 -23.41 -24.08
CA ASP A 593 39.13 -23.87 -22.90
C ASP A 593 38.90 -22.98 -21.69
N MET A 594 38.62 -21.67 -21.91
CA MET A 594 38.23 -20.75 -20.84
C MET A 594 36.91 -21.16 -20.18
N SER A 595 35.89 -21.50 -20.99
CA SER A 595 34.62 -22.04 -20.49
C SER A 595 34.82 -23.41 -19.84
N LYS A 596 35.68 -24.25 -20.39
CA LYS A 596 36.01 -25.59 -19.85
C LYS A 596 36.78 -25.56 -18.53
N ALA A 597 37.42 -24.46 -18.20
CA ALA A 597 38.06 -24.26 -16.90
C ALA A 597 37.10 -24.26 -15.71
N TRP A 598 35.81 -24.01 -15.95
CA TRP A 598 34.75 -24.06 -14.94
C TRP A 598 34.27 -25.50 -14.73
N PRO A 599 34.08 -25.93 -13.47
CA PRO A 599 33.59 -27.29 -13.18
C PRO A 599 32.12 -27.52 -13.55
N VAL A 600 31.41 -26.42 -13.81
CA VAL A 600 29.99 -26.38 -14.20
C VAL A 600 29.81 -25.59 -15.50
N ALA A 601 28.68 -25.71 -16.16
CA ALA A 601 28.36 -24.89 -17.31
C ALA A 601 28.33 -23.41 -16.88
N ASP A 602 29.19 -22.57 -17.45
CA ASP A 602 29.29 -21.14 -17.08
C ASP A 602 28.03 -20.35 -17.45
N GLY A 603 27.33 -20.67 -18.52
CA GLY A 603 25.99 -20.18 -18.81
C GLY A 603 25.00 -20.52 -17.69
N GLY A 604 25.17 -21.69 -17.05
CA GLY A 604 24.36 -22.13 -15.92
C GLY A 604 24.56 -21.26 -14.66
N VAL A 605 25.78 -20.82 -14.41
CA VAL A 605 26.05 -19.84 -13.32
C VAL A 605 25.28 -18.55 -13.57
N GLY A 606 25.27 -18.05 -14.80
CA GLY A 606 24.45 -16.89 -15.19
C GLY A 606 22.95 -17.14 -14.97
N THR A 607 22.45 -18.32 -15.32
CA THR A 607 21.04 -18.69 -15.12
C THR A 607 20.63 -18.63 -13.64
N ILE A 608 21.42 -19.21 -12.74
CA ILE A 608 21.17 -19.20 -11.29
C ILE A 608 21.20 -17.76 -10.77
N THR A 609 22.21 -16.99 -11.18
CA THR A 609 22.40 -15.61 -10.74
C THR A 609 21.21 -14.73 -11.11
N TYR A 610 20.82 -14.68 -12.38
CA TYR A 610 19.67 -13.89 -12.82
C TYR A 610 18.37 -14.34 -12.16
N MET A 611 18.17 -15.63 -11.92
CA MET A 611 17.00 -16.10 -11.19
C MET A 611 17.00 -15.59 -9.74
N ILE A 612 18.12 -15.66 -9.05
CA ILE A 612 18.25 -15.13 -7.67
C ILE A 612 18.04 -13.62 -7.66
N GLU A 613 18.55 -12.88 -8.63
CA GLU A 613 18.36 -11.44 -8.74
C GLU A 613 16.89 -11.05 -8.92
N ILE A 614 16.15 -11.78 -9.76
CA ILE A 614 14.70 -11.59 -9.95
C ILE A 614 13.96 -11.83 -8.62
N LEU A 615 14.24 -12.95 -7.95
CA LEU A 615 13.60 -13.31 -6.69
C LEU A 615 13.91 -12.30 -5.58
N MET A 616 15.18 -11.89 -5.43
CA MET A 616 15.60 -10.89 -4.45
C MET A 616 15.10 -9.49 -4.83
N GLY A 617 14.98 -9.16 -6.11
CA GLY A 617 14.36 -7.93 -6.58
C GLY A 617 12.89 -7.82 -6.18
N ALA A 618 12.16 -8.94 -6.19
CA ALA A 618 10.77 -9.00 -5.78
C ALA A 618 10.58 -9.01 -4.24
N MET A 619 11.59 -9.45 -3.48
CA MET A 619 11.51 -9.70 -2.04
C MET A 619 11.53 -8.40 -1.22
N GLY A 620 10.72 -8.37 -0.15
CA GLY A 620 10.73 -7.32 0.87
C GLY A 620 10.01 -6.03 0.50
N GLY A 621 9.66 -5.24 1.51
CA GLY A 621 8.99 -3.95 1.39
C GLY A 621 9.95 -2.78 1.08
N ARG A 622 9.43 -1.55 1.13
CA ARG A 622 10.17 -0.31 0.87
C ARG A 622 11.23 0.00 1.93
N ALA A 623 11.10 -0.56 3.13
CA ALA A 623 12.05 -0.39 4.23
C ALA A 623 13.10 -1.51 4.30
N ARG A 624 13.24 -2.37 3.29
CA ARG A 624 14.11 -3.56 3.34
C ARG A 624 15.59 -3.22 3.55
N TRP A 625 16.05 -2.03 3.15
CA TRP A 625 17.41 -1.55 3.39
C TRP A 625 17.79 -1.51 4.89
N ARG A 626 16.78 -1.38 5.78
CA ARG A 626 16.98 -1.37 7.24
C ARG A 626 16.32 -2.56 7.96
N THR A 627 15.26 -3.16 7.41
CA THR A 627 14.60 -4.32 8.03
C THR A 627 15.24 -5.64 7.64
N MET A 628 15.94 -5.69 6.50
CA MET A 628 16.61 -6.89 5.97
C MET A 628 18.03 -6.59 5.45
N PRO A 629 18.94 -6.00 6.25
CA PRO A 629 20.28 -5.60 5.79
C PRO A 629 21.09 -6.75 5.18
N TRP A 630 20.97 -7.95 5.76
CA TRP A 630 21.64 -9.16 5.29
C TRP A 630 21.25 -9.51 3.85
N MET A 631 19.98 -9.33 3.51
CA MET A 631 19.47 -9.63 2.19
C MET A 631 19.96 -8.59 1.16
N VAL A 632 19.95 -7.29 1.53
CA VAL A 632 20.47 -6.22 0.67
C VAL A 632 21.96 -6.41 0.41
N LEU A 633 22.75 -6.83 1.43
CA LEU A 633 24.15 -7.14 1.23
C LEU A 633 24.34 -8.34 0.30
N LEU A 634 23.59 -9.42 0.51
CA LEU A 634 23.65 -10.62 -0.34
C LEU A 634 23.31 -10.28 -1.79
N PHE A 635 22.27 -9.48 -2.00
CA PHE A 635 21.90 -8.98 -3.32
C PHE A 635 23.05 -8.19 -3.97
N GLY A 636 23.68 -7.28 -3.23
CA GLY A 636 24.85 -6.53 -3.72
C GLY A 636 26.05 -7.42 -4.05
N ILE A 637 26.30 -8.48 -3.26
CA ILE A 637 27.37 -9.47 -3.52
C ILE A 637 27.08 -10.27 -4.81
N VAL A 638 25.83 -10.53 -5.12
CA VAL A 638 25.43 -11.22 -6.35
C VAL A 638 25.60 -10.29 -7.55
N VAL A 639 25.06 -9.06 -7.50
CA VAL A 639 25.03 -8.14 -8.65
C VAL A 639 26.41 -7.55 -8.97
N VAL A 640 27.10 -6.96 -7.98
CA VAL A 640 28.30 -6.15 -8.25
C VAL A 640 29.52 -6.99 -8.66
N PRO A 641 29.95 -8.03 -7.92
CA PRO A 641 31.07 -8.88 -8.34
C PRO A 641 30.82 -9.60 -9.65
N LEU A 642 29.60 -10.08 -9.89
CA LEU A 642 29.27 -10.75 -11.15
C LEU A 642 29.25 -9.78 -12.33
N GLY A 643 28.86 -8.53 -12.12
CA GLY A 643 29.02 -7.48 -13.12
C GLY A 643 30.48 -7.26 -13.50
N VAL A 644 31.40 -7.25 -12.51
CA VAL A 644 32.84 -7.17 -12.76
C VAL A 644 33.36 -8.39 -13.53
N VAL A 645 32.92 -9.58 -13.16
CA VAL A 645 33.25 -10.84 -13.88
C VAL A 645 32.71 -10.78 -15.32
N SER A 646 31.50 -10.27 -15.52
CA SER A 646 30.94 -10.10 -16.88
C SER A 646 31.79 -9.17 -17.75
N ILE A 647 32.28 -8.05 -17.21
CA ILE A 647 33.23 -7.17 -17.91
C ILE A 647 34.50 -7.92 -18.30
N TYR A 648 35.08 -8.67 -17.34
CA TYR A 648 36.27 -9.45 -17.61
C TYR A 648 36.04 -10.43 -18.78
N PHE A 649 34.95 -11.19 -18.76
CA PHE A 649 34.65 -12.13 -19.85
C PHE A 649 34.41 -11.45 -21.20
N ILE A 650 33.71 -10.30 -21.22
CA ILE A 650 33.50 -9.54 -22.46
C ILE A 650 34.84 -9.09 -23.06
N ILE A 651 35.78 -8.63 -22.22
CA ILE A 651 37.11 -8.20 -22.65
C ILE A 651 37.98 -9.40 -23.08
N ALA A 652 37.90 -10.52 -22.40
CA ALA A 652 38.68 -11.71 -22.66
C ALA A 652 38.28 -12.41 -23.99
N GLN A 653 37.01 -12.33 -24.42
CA GLN A 653 36.52 -12.97 -25.64
C GLN A 653 37.39 -12.63 -26.88
N PRO A 654 37.55 -11.37 -27.28
CA PRO A 654 38.34 -11.03 -28.48
C PRO A 654 39.86 -11.24 -28.26
N ILE A 655 40.35 -11.08 -27.02
CA ILE A 655 41.83 -11.13 -26.75
C ILE A 655 42.32 -12.57 -26.66
N VAL A 656 41.55 -13.46 -26.01
CA VAL A 656 42.00 -14.84 -25.72
C VAL A 656 41.45 -15.81 -26.75
N ILE A 657 40.20 -15.63 -27.22
CA ILE A 657 39.48 -16.59 -28.05
C ILE A 657 39.43 -16.09 -29.51
N GLY A 658 39.49 -14.76 -29.72
CA GLY A 658 39.52 -14.14 -31.08
C GLY A 658 38.15 -13.92 -31.71
N THR A 659 37.06 -14.07 -30.99
CA THR A 659 35.70 -13.82 -31.45
C THR A 659 34.82 -13.29 -30.31
N TYR A 660 33.54 -13.03 -30.58
CA TYR A 660 32.56 -12.58 -29.62
C TYR A 660 31.35 -13.50 -29.58
N CYS A 661 30.63 -13.44 -28.45
CA CYS A 661 29.33 -14.07 -28.24
C CYS A 661 28.26 -12.98 -28.05
N THR A 662 27.35 -12.86 -28.98
CA THR A 662 26.27 -11.84 -28.90
C THR A 662 25.41 -12.01 -27.65
N LEU A 663 25.01 -13.24 -27.31
CA LEU A 663 24.18 -13.51 -26.13
C LEU A 663 24.92 -13.19 -24.84
N CYS A 664 26.23 -13.51 -24.78
CA CYS A 664 27.06 -13.21 -23.61
C CYS A 664 27.22 -11.70 -23.39
N ILE A 665 27.44 -10.94 -24.50
CA ILE A 665 27.52 -9.47 -24.43
C ILE A 665 26.21 -8.89 -23.96
N ALA A 666 25.09 -9.32 -24.56
CA ALA A 666 23.76 -8.82 -24.16
C ALA A 666 23.42 -9.12 -22.69
N ALA A 667 23.71 -10.31 -22.22
CA ALA A 667 23.58 -10.69 -20.81
C ALA A 667 24.50 -9.83 -19.92
N GLY A 668 25.76 -9.69 -20.27
CA GLY A 668 26.72 -8.86 -19.52
C GLY A 668 26.32 -7.37 -19.47
N VAL A 669 25.80 -6.80 -20.57
CA VAL A 669 25.27 -5.43 -20.57
C VAL A 669 24.06 -5.31 -19.64
N ALA A 670 23.13 -6.28 -19.66
CA ALA A 670 22.02 -6.28 -18.72
C ALA A 670 22.49 -6.25 -17.25
N MET A 671 23.49 -7.07 -16.90
CA MET A 671 24.11 -7.08 -15.58
C MET A 671 24.73 -5.72 -15.21
N LEU A 672 25.49 -5.12 -16.13
CA LEU A 672 26.14 -3.82 -15.91
C LEU A 672 25.15 -2.69 -15.66
N VAL A 673 24.02 -2.69 -16.36
CA VAL A 673 22.95 -1.69 -16.16
C VAL A 673 22.25 -1.88 -14.82
N MET A 674 22.20 -3.08 -14.27
CA MET A 674 21.59 -3.33 -12.97
C MET A 674 22.41 -2.79 -11.79
N ILE A 675 23.75 -2.67 -11.94
CA ILE A 675 24.63 -2.21 -10.87
C ILE A 675 24.22 -0.85 -10.29
N PRO A 676 24.04 0.23 -11.09
CA PRO A 676 23.66 1.54 -10.55
C PRO A 676 22.36 1.49 -9.72
N TYR A 677 21.35 0.74 -10.16
CA TYR A 677 20.08 0.62 -9.46
C TYR A 677 20.18 -0.10 -8.10
N SER A 678 21.18 -0.98 -7.94
CA SER A 678 21.41 -1.71 -6.68
C SER A 678 22.32 -0.97 -5.72
N LEU A 679 23.18 -0.06 -6.19
CA LEU A 679 24.16 0.66 -5.36
C LEU A 679 23.48 1.57 -4.33
N ASP A 680 22.41 2.24 -4.70
CA ASP A 680 21.68 3.15 -3.80
C ASP A 680 21.20 2.42 -2.54
N GLU A 681 20.63 1.23 -2.74
CA GLU A 681 20.14 0.41 -1.63
C GLU A 681 21.27 -0.11 -0.75
N LEU A 682 22.41 -0.48 -1.33
CA LEU A 682 23.60 -0.88 -0.60
C LEU A 682 24.17 0.27 0.24
N VAL A 683 24.23 1.49 -0.32
CA VAL A 683 24.69 2.67 0.41
C VAL A 683 23.75 3.00 1.57
N ALA A 684 22.46 2.95 1.37
CA ALA A 684 21.46 3.18 2.42
C ALA A 684 21.57 2.14 3.55
N MET A 685 21.73 0.87 3.21
CA MET A 685 21.97 -0.21 4.16
C MET A 685 23.28 0.02 4.92
N GLY A 686 24.36 0.39 4.24
CA GLY A 686 25.65 0.71 4.86
C GLY A 686 25.54 1.86 5.85
N GLN A 687 24.85 2.95 5.49
CA GLN A 687 24.57 4.08 6.39
C GLN A 687 23.78 3.62 7.64
N PHE A 688 22.76 2.79 7.46
CA PHE A 688 22.00 2.21 8.55
C PHE A 688 22.90 1.40 9.50
N MET A 689 23.77 0.55 8.98
CA MET A 689 24.68 -0.27 9.79
C MET A 689 25.68 0.59 10.57
N VAL A 690 26.26 1.62 9.92
CA VAL A 690 27.20 2.55 10.58
C VAL A 690 26.48 3.32 11.71
N LEU A 691 25.28 3.80 11.48
CA LEU A 691 24.49 4.53 12.47
C LEU A 691 24.18 3.65 13.70
N ASN A 692 23.75 2.40 13.49
CA ASN A 692 23.47 1.45 14.58
C ASN A 692 24.74 1.10 15.39
N THR A 693 25.87 0.92 14.71
CA THR A 693 27.16 0.67 15.38
C THR A 693 27.58 1.86 16.23
N ARG A 694 27.48 3.10 15.72
CA ARG A 694 27.76 4.34 16.48
C ARG A 694 26.86 4.50 17.70
N ARG A 695 25.63 4.01 17.64
CA ARG A 695 24.66 3.98 18.76
C ARG A 695 24.91 2.84 19.76
N GLY A 696 25.99 2.07 19.59
CA GLY A 696 26.34 0.97 20.49
C GLY A 696 25.47 -0.27 20.35
N ARG A 697 24.72 -0.42 19.26
CA ARG A 697 23.93 -1.63 19.00
C ARG A 697 24.85 -2.76 18.51
N PRO A 698 24.61 -4.03 18.91
CA PRO A 698 25.39 -5.16 18.43
C PRO A 698 25.26 -5.29 16.90
N PHE A 699 26.39 -5.23 16.17
CA PHE A 699 26.43 -5.28 14.71
C PHE A 699 25.64 -6.46 14.13
N TRP A 700 25.90 -7.68 14.61
CA TRP A 700 25.26 -8.89 14.09
C TRP A 700 23.75 -8.93 14.37
N ARG A 701 23.30 -8.33 15.47
CA ARG A 701 21.86 -8.21 15.74
C ARG A 701 21.20 -7.28 14.74
N ALA A 702 21.76 -6.10 14.51
CA ALA A 702 21.25 -5.13 13.52
C ALA A 702 21.30 -5.72 12.11
N PHE A 703 22.35 -6.46 11.77
CA PHE A 703 22.54 -7.07 10.47
C PHE A 703 21.49 -8.14 10.14
N PHE A 704 21.26 -9.10 11.06
CA PHE A 704 20.35 -10.22 10.80
C PHE A 704 18.89 -9.96 11.17
N ARG A 705 18.62 -9.05 12.12
CA ARG A 705 17.27 -8.74 12.58
C ARG A 705 16.75 -7.39 12.13
N GLY A 706 17.60 -6.57 11.52
CA GLY A 706 17.21 -5.25 11.04
C GLY A 706 16.99 -4.25 12.17
N ASP A 707 16.18 -3.23 11.86
CA ASP A 707 15.88 -2.15 12.77
C ASP A 707 14.85 -2.62 13.81
N ASP A 708 15.31 -2.68 15.05
CA ASP A 708 14.42 -2.64 16.21
C ASP A 708 14.06 -1.17 16.41
N LEU A 709 12.81 -0.82 16.71
CA LEU A 709 12.34 0.55 16.88
C LEU A 709 13.40 1.50 17.46
N PRO A 710 13.61 2.69 16.88
CA PRO A 710 14.51 3.69 17.44
C PRO A 710 13.95 4.15 18.79
N GLY A 711 14.59 3.83 19.84
CA GLY A 711 14.12 4.00 21.22
C GLY A 711 14.08 2.70 21.99
N GLY A 712 14.37 1.57 21.34
CA GLY A 712 14.61 0.29 21.99
C GLY A 712 15.84 0.28 22.91
N THR A 713 15.92 1.25 23.80
CA THR A 713 16.49 1.04 25.14
C THR A 713 15.48 0.28 26.00
N ILE A 714 14.74 -0.63 25.34
CA ILE A 714 14.02 -1.66 26.05
C ILE A 714 15.07 -2.63 26.53
N ASP A 715 15.30 -2.43 27.80
CA ASP A 715 15.90 -3.38 28.72
C ASP A 715 17.41 -3.64 28.64
N ARG A 716 18.13 -2.75 29.32
CA ARG A 716 19.27 -3.19 30.12
C ARG A 716 18.81 -3.86 31.45
N ARG A 717 17.59 -4.38 31.56
CA ARG A 717 17.22 -5.23 32.69
C ARG A 717 17.45 -6.68 32.31
N PRO A 718 18.40 -7.37 32.98
CA PRO A 718 18.57 -8.80 32.80
C PRO A 718 17.34 -9.49 33.42
N GLY A 719 16.45 -10.02 32.62
CA GLY A 719 15.26 -10.73 33.08
C GLY A 719 14.18 -11.04 32.08
N PHE A 720 14.13 -10.38 30.94
CA PHE A 720 13.04 -10.58 29.95
C PHE A 720 13.40 -11.48 28.75
N ALA A 721 14.56 -12.11 28.76
CA ALA A 721 15.00 -12.95 27.63
C ALA A 721 14.41 -14.37 27.60
N HIS A 722 13.60 -14.78 28.58
CA HIS A 722 13.11 -16.15 28.68
C HIS A 722 11.67 -16.26 29.19
N SER A 723 10.70 -15.70 28.44
CA SER A 723 9.31 -16.16 28.56
C SER A 723 8.50 -15.75 27.33
N LEU A 724 8.67 -16.50 26.25
CA LEU A 724 7.63 -16.70 25.26
C LEU A 724 7.23 -18.18 25.35
N PRO A 725 5.94 -18.45 25.71
CA PRO A 725 5.41 -19.79 25.58
C PRO A 725 5.25 -20.18 24.10
#